data_22c1bcf92a65832a5912e9dff36d9150
#
_entry.id   22c1bcf92a65832a5912e9dff36d9150
#
_cell.length_a   1.000
_cell.length_b   1.000
_cell.length_c   1.000
_cell.angle_alpha   90.00
_cell.angle_beta   90.00
_cell.angle_gamma   90.00
#
_symmetry.space_group_name_H-M   'P 1'
#
loop_
_entity.id
_entity.type
_entity.pdbx_description
1 polymer ?
#
loop_
_entity_poly.entity_id
_entity_poly.type
_entity_poly.pdbx_seq_one_letter_code
_entity_poly.pdbx_strand_id
1 'polypeptide(L)'
;MKQKIQLFINNQEVDVFQDGSINIQSSIKDVKEPGKIFTDFSRNFSLPASKTNNKIFKHYYNYNISDGFDARKTIEARIEINNIVFRDGYIMLEGVDLKYNKPYSYRVTFYGNLRLLNDLFSNSKLSELSWLDAFSITYRAVDNSGTDSIKDYLTTSKNFTVDSVTYNQPVVVPLITHSDRLYYDSGPDYYGTLADGNLFSDGFYPKNLKYNGVDWQQLKPAVRVDLIIKAIEKFMSNQLSDNNTNIDINFSTDFFNSTNLDYYNLYMWLHQKEGAIETEKVNTLINTFDIGTIQKYFTNSSQLAYTARFFSDDGQTSGSFGNKLKITIENDKVDSVIGELSLVSSDTSTEFDLTVKRNGATWKTFTKQTSTGVGSYLGMDFDDGDYEFIITTTAANPITFSVFNLKLIARIEQDYGVSVDDVVRSADTITTPQQTNFKIQDNFPDMTILEFMSGIFKMFNLVAEVRNDSPTQKTVVVKTLDDFYTSSIVETDITSKIDISSSKVEKSLPYTKINFQYQDTGSLLAKEHKETNNITWGGEGYEVGDKRYESVYEIKPGFGHMKFEKLKDNSTGNFTDIQVGFSVTRSNNDVEVGTQERYNPYIGKPVLFYPILLSSPSETIPYVYNNRGSYSPLSTYFIPSNAVSTDISKTNHFGEELNEYDADISNSQTYSENLYSLYYENYIRSVFNPKKRLIKLNGVFSNSFTSNFSLADTMVVSGEKYNINKINLDIVTGKASLELISTYATASYLCLPSLLQVRIESITGGYLYIFDNKYGVYQLASGTYTFSDIPSSHPIAFYNNGKESLISYTGTVNGGTKTGLDGNTYTYYSGDVTVTVNGDFGTISYECYHHGYMGGENNLTYNSDCSVAPTPTPTPGTLTVDSTLYSTDNTNLTADQTDE
;
A
#
# COMPACT_ATOMS: atom_id res chain seq x y z
N MET A 1 31.94 39.32 6.51
CA MET A 1 32.81 38.84 5.40
C MET A 1 31.92 38.37 4.28
N LYS A 2 32.23 38.75 3.02
CA LYS A 2 31.54 38.15 1.88
C LYS A 2 31.89 36.66 1.85
N GLN A 3 30.88 35.80 1.69
CA GLN A 3 31.09 34.35 1.53
C GLN A 3 31.68 34.07 0.15
N LYS A 4 32.58 33.12 0.05
CA LYS A 4 33.06 32.61 -1.24
C LYS A 4 32.05 31.55 -1.69
N ILE A 5 31.24 31.89 -2.70
CA ILE A 5 30.30 30.94 -3.30
C ILE A 5 30.91 30.39 -4.57
N GLN A 6 30.89 29.08 -4.70
CA GLN A 6 31.35 28.36 -5.87
C GLN A 6 30.18 27.55 -6.38
N LEU A 7 29.95 27.63 -7.67
CA LEU A 7 28.97 26.81 -8.36
C LEU A 7 29.71 25.90 -9.33
N PHE A 8 29.41 24.65 -9.28
CA PHE A 8 29.93 23.64 -10.20
C PHE A 8 28.81 23.13 -11.08
N ILE A 9 29.03 23.04 -12.39
CA ILE A 9 28.14 22.44 -13.37
C ILE A 9 28.93 21.30 -14.03
N ASN A 10 28.41 20.07 -13.91
CA ASN A 10 29.12 18.87 -14.37
C ASN A 10 30.60 18.84 -13.89
N ASN A 11 30.78 19.08 -12.58
CA ASN A 11 32.08 19.17 -11.89
C ASN A 11 33.06 20.29 -12.43
N GLN A 12 32.58 21.21 -13.23
CA GLN A 12 33.35 22.37 -13.69
C GLN A 12 32.91 23.64 -12.95
N GLU A 13 33.81 24.32 -12.30
CA GLU A 13 33.54 25.59 -11.63
C GLU A 13 33.12 26.65 -12.65
N VAL A 14 32.03 27.34 -12.40
CA VAL A 14 31.48 28.42 -13.22
C VAL A 14 31.76 29.77 -12.58
N ASP A 15 31.97 30.77 -13.44
CA ASP A 15 32.10 32.13 -12.96
C ASP A 15 30.76 32.68 -12.51
N VAL A 16 30.71 33.29 -11.32
CA VAL A 16 29.53 33.94 -10.76
C VAL A 16 29.73 35.47 -10.71
N PHE A 17 28.64 36.25 -10.73
CA PHE A 17 28.77 37.71 -10.56
C PHE A 17 29.25 38.02 -9.14
N GLN A 18 30.24 38.92 -9.00
CA GLN A 18 30.82 39.28 -7.69
C GLN A 18 29.82 39.94 -6.74
N ASP A 19 28.82 40.63 -7.25
CA ASP A 19 27.79 41.32 -6.53
C ASP A 19 26.38 40.72 -6.77
N GLY A 20 26.34 39.52 -7.35
CA GLY A 20 25.09 38.80 -7.58
C GLY A 20 24.51 38.25 -6.30
N SER A 21 23.21 38.30 -6.12
CA SER A 21 22.51 37.56 -5.06
C SER A 21 22.15 36.16 -5.58
N ILE A 22 22.41 35.13 -4.77
CA ILE A 22 21.90 33.77 -5.01
C ILE A 22 20.93 33.47 -3.87
N ASN A 23 19.65 33.62 -4.17
CA ASN A 23 18.61 33.34 -3.20
C ASN A 23 18.19 31.89 -3.31
N ILE A 24 18.01 31.19 -2.20
CA ILE A 24 17.53 29.84 -2.09
C ILE A 24 16.27 29.86 -1.23
N GLN A 25 15.21 29.26 -1.76
CA GLN A 25 13.99 29.08 -1.03
C GLN A 25 13.88 27.60 -0.63
N SER A 26 13.69 27.34 0.65
CA SER A 26 13.49 25.99 1.18
C SER A 26 12.24 25.93 2.07
N SER A 27 11.47 24.89 1.93
CA SER A 27 10.36 24.52 2.81
C SER A 27 10.21 22.99 2.81
N ILE A 28 9.80 22.42 3.92
CA ILE A 28 9.56 20.98 3.99
C ILE A 28 8.10 20.66 3.65
N LYS A 29 7.18 21.46 4.20
CA LYS A 29 5.75 21.41 3.93
C LYS A 29 5.18 22.80 4.06
N ASP A 30 4.41 23.26 3.07
CA ASP A 30 3.75 24.55 3.17
C ASP A 30 2.46 24.39 3.99
N VAL A 31 2.35 25.12 5.11
CA VAL A 31 1.15 25.14 5.96
C VAL A 31 -0.11 25.50 5.17
N LYS A 32 0.02 26.34 4.14
CA LYS A 32 -1.10 26.74 3.28
C LYS A 32 -1.50 25.70 2.24
N GLU A 33 -0.63 24.73 2.00
CA GLU A 33 -0.84 23.63 1.03
C GLU A 33 -0.48 22.28 1.68
N PRO A 34 -1.20 21.84 2.72
CA PRO A 34 -0.83 20.65 3.50
C PRO A 34 -0.86 19.33 2.69
N GLY A 35 -1.48 19.33 1.53
CA GLY A 35 -1.48 18.20 0.62
C GLY A 35 -0.31 18.15 -0.36
N LYS A 36 0.55 19.17 -0.38
CA LYS A 36 1.73 19.19 -1.24
C LYS A 36 2.87 18.43 -0.57
N ILE A 37 3.44 17.49 -1.29
CA ILE A 37 4.29 16.44 -0.71
C ILE A 37 5.76 16.69 -0.93
N PHE A 38 6.13 17.02 -2.16
CA PHE A 38 7.51 17.30 -2.52
C PHE A 38 7.72 18.81 -2.65
N THR A 39 8.21 19.41 -1.59
CA THR A 39 8.62 20.81 -1.61
C THR A 39 10.14 20.88 -1.67
N ASP A 40 10.65 21.18 -2.82
CA ASP A 40 12.07 21.41 -3.01
C ASP A 40 12.33 22.86 -3.41
N PHE A 41 13.56 23.26 -3.28
CA PHE A 41 13.90 24.63 -3.68
C PHE A 41 14.20 24.72 -5.18
N SER A 42 13.69 25.74 -5.80
CA SER A 42 14.12 26.15 -7.12
C SER A 42 14.37 27.64 -7.12
N ARG A 43 15.41 28.11 -7.78
CA ARG A 43 15.64 29.54 -7.89
C ARG A 43 16.35 29.89 -9.18
N ASN A 44 15.86 30.95 -9.77
CA ASN A 44 16.48 31.56 -10.95
C ASN A 44 17.55 32.55 -10.52
N PHE A 45 18.71 32.47 -11.14
CA PHE A 45 19.77 33.46 -11.01
C PHE A 45 20.52 33.58 -12.33
N SER A 46 21.41 34.58 -12.40
CA SER A 46 22.16 34.86 -13.63
C SER A 46 23.65 34.61 -13.41
N LEU A 47 24.27 33.99 -14.39
CA LEU A 47 25.70 33.77 -14.47
C LEU A 47 26.30 34.71 -15.55
N PRO A 48 27.48 35.31 -15.36
CA PRO A 48 28.09 36.17 -16.39
C PRO A 48 28.43 35.36 -17.64
N ALA A 49 28.29 35.97 -18.82
CA ALA A 49 28.74 35.37 -20.06
C ALA A 49 30.25 35.46 -20.22
N SER A 50 30.99 34.89 -19.26
CA SER A 50 32.45 34.81 -19.24
C SER A 50 32.96 33.78 -20.25
N LYS A 51 34.29 33.74 -20.45
CA LYS A 51 34.91 32.73 -21.31
C LYS A 51 34.64 31.30 -20.82
N THR A 52 34.69 31.08 -19.53
CA THR A 52 34.41 29.79 -18.87
C THR A 52 32.94 29.38 -19.12
N ASN A 53 32.02 30.25 -18.77
CA ASN A 53 30.58 29.96 -18.85
C ASN A 53 30.12 29.80 -20.31
N ASN A 54 30.65 30.63 -21.24
CA ASN A 54 30.40 30.45 -22.67
C ASN A 54 30.82 29.08 -23.18
N LYS A 55 31.93 28.53 -22.70
CA LYS A 55 32.38 27.18 -23.04
C LYS A 55 31.44 26.10 -22.47
N ILE A 56 31.04 26.22 -21.20
CA ILE A 56 30.14 25.26 -20.53
C ILE A 56 28.79 25.23 -21.23
N PHE A 57 28.22 26.40 -21.52
CA PHE A 57 26.94 26.52 -22.22
C PHE A 57 27.06 26.46 -23.73
N LYS A 58 28.23 26.04 -24.26
CA LYS A 58 28.49 25.88 -25.70
C LYS A 58 28.02 27.06 -26.54
N HIS A 59 28.22 28.29 -26.03
CA HIS A 59 27.81 29.52 -26.71
C HIS A 59 26.32 29.51 -27.17
N TYR A 60 25.40 29.03 -26.31
CA TYR A 60 23.97 28.82 -26.59
C TYR A 60 23.28 30.00 -27.32
N TYR A 61 23.76 31.23 -27.17
CA TYR A 61 23.26 32.40 -27.87
C TYR A 61 23.55 32.41 -29.38
N ASN A 62 24.39 31.51 -29.85
CA ASN A 62 24.79 31.46 -31.25
C ASN A 62 24.07 30.32 -31.97
N TYR A 63 23.03 30.64 -32.72
CA TYR A 63 22.19 29.69 -33.44
C TYR A 63 22.87 28.92 -34.58
N ASN A 64 24.11 29.33 -34.98
CA ASN A 64 24.87 28.68 -36.04
C ASN A 64 25.71 27.48 -35.55
N ILE A 65 25.69 27.16 -34.26
CA ILE A 65 26.46 26.04 -33.71
C ILE A 65 25.64 24.76 -33.85
N SER A 66 26.21 23.78 -34.58
CA SER A 66 25.58 22.49 -34.87
C SER A 66 25.48 21.55 -33.63
N ASP A 67 26.48 21.60 -32.74
CA ASP A 67 26.51 20.85 -31.45
C ASP A 67 26.31 21.81 -30.28
N GLY A 68 25.13 22.43 -30.25
CA GLY A 68 24.74 23.39 -29.22
C GLY A 68 24.42 22.73 -27.87
N PHE A 69 24.29 23.57 -26.86
CA PHE A 69 23.82 23.16 -25.56
C PHE A 69 22.31 22.88 -25.62
N ASP A 70 21.88 21.73 -25.09
CA ASP A 70 20.47 21.40 -25.00
C ASP A 70 19.86 21.99 -23.73
N ALA A 71 19.19 23.13 -23.86
CA ALA A 71 18.57 23.86 -22.74
C ALA A 71 17.32 23.15 -22.16
N ARG A 72 16.84 22.07 -22.81
CA ARG A 72 15.70 21.27 -22.31
C ARG A 72 16.13 20.26 -21.27
N LYS A 73 17.41 20.00 -21.11
CA LYS A 73 17.99 19.04 -20.19
C LYS A 73 18.50 19.73 -18.93
N THR A 74 18.30 19.08 -17.81
CA THR A 74 18.96 19.44 -16.55
C THR A 74 20.36 18.84 -16.52
N ILE A 75 21.30 19.54 -15.90
CA ILE A 75 22.68 19.10 -15.73
C ILE A 75 22.99 19.13 -14.25
N GLU A 76 23.75 18.15 -13.78
CA GLU A 76 24.19 18.06 -12.39
C GLU A 76 24.97 19.34 -11.99
N ALA A 77 24.61 19.86 -10.83
CA ALA A 77 25.22 21.07 -10.32
C ALA A 77 25.35 21.01 -8.80
N ARG A 78 26.40 21.66 -8.29
CA ARG A 78 26.69 21.73 -6.86
C ARG A 78 27.02 23.14 -6.45
N ILE A 79 26.44 23.60 -5.36
CA ILE A 79 26.74 24.88 -4.73
C ILE A 79 27.61 24.61 -3.51
N GLU A 80 28.78 25.26 -3.47
CA GLU A 80 29.68 25.24 -2.32
C GLU A 80 29.78 26.63 -1.69
N ILE A 81 29.84 26.68 -0.36
CA ILE A 81 30.07 27.88 0.42
C ILE A 81 31.37 27.70 1.18
N ASN A 82 32.34 28.53 0.91
CA ASN A 82 33.67 28.47 1.55
C ASN A 82 34.33 27.07 1.38
N ASN A 83 34.23 26.47 0.21
CA ASN A 83 34.68 25.11 -0.16
C ASN A 83 34.00 23.96 0.63
N ILE A 84 32.85 24.22 1.23
CA ILE A 84 32.00 23.20 1.83
C ILE A 84 30.76 23.02 0.96
N VAL A 85 30.43 21.80 0.62
CA VAL A 85 29.20 21.48 -0.13
C VAL A 85 28.00 21.99 0.65
N PHE A 86 27.25 22.89 0.04
CA PHE A 86 26.02 23.40 0.63
C PHE A 86 24.80 22.67 0.11
N ARG A 87 24.71 22.50 -1.22
CA ARG A 87 23.61 21.73 -1.84
C ARG A 87 24.09 21.12 -3.16
N ASP A 88 23.66 19.89 -3.37
CA ASP A 88 23.69 19.22 -4.67
C ASP A 88 22.33 19.31 -5.32
N GLY A 89 22.30 19.30 -6.64
CA GLY A 89 21.07 19.38 -7.41
C GLY A 89 21.34 19.43 -8.90
N TYR A 90 20.45 20.06 -9.62
CA TYR A 90 20.50 20.17 -11.08
C TYR A 90 20.26 21.60 -11.51
N ILE A 91 20.86 21.97 -12.64
CA ILE A 91 20.67 23.28 -13.24
C ILE A 91 20.07 23.16 -14.64
N MET A 92 19.17 24.06 -14.97
CA MET A 92 18.58 24.18 -16.29
C MET A 92 18.86 25.57 -16.84
N LEU A 93 19.20 25.66 -18.11
CA LEU A 93 19.39 26.93 -18.81
C LEU A 93 18.05 27.45 -19.29
N GLU A 94 17.63 28.62 -18.78
CA GLU A 94 16.39 29.29 -19.19
C GLU A 94 16.58 30.21 -20.40
N GLY A 95 17.78 30.73 -20.56
CA GLY A 95 18.09 31.62 -21.70
C GLY A 95 19.35 32.46 -21.49
N VAL A 96 19.59 33.31 -22.44
CA VAL A 96 20.75 34.22 -22.46
C VAL A 96 20.28 35.64 -22.67
N ASP A 97 20.78 36.57 -21.85
CA ASP A 97 20.53 37.98 -22.03
C ASP A 97 21.67 38.59 -22.88
N LEU A 98 21.29 39.33 -23.90
CA LEU A 98 22.21 40.06 -24.74
C LEU A 98 22.20 41.55 -24.40
N LYS A 99 23.40 42.17 -24.31
CA LYS A 99 23.54 43.62 -24.25
C LYS A 99 24.38 44.06 -25.45
N TYR A 100 23.89 45.02 -26.21
CA TYR A 100 24.53 45.49 -27.42
C TYR A 100 24.91 44.33 -28.39
N ASN A 101 24.00 43.38 -28.58
CA ASN A 101 24.17 42.15 -29.39
C ASN A 101 25.34 41.25 -28.92
N LYS A 102 25.85 41.42 -27.72
CA LYS A 102 26.85 40.54 -27.12
C LYS A 102 26.23 39.80 -25.92
N PRO A 103 26.62 38.54 -25.69
CA PRO A 103 26.15 37.80 -24.53
C PRO A 103 26.57 38.52 -23.23
N TYR A 104 25.61 38.71 -22.34
CA TYR A 104 25.85 39.40 -21.06
C TYR A 104 25.70 38.44 -19.89
N SER A 105 24.61 37.67 -19.84
CA SER A 105 24.35 36.71 -18.80
C SER A 105 23.56 35.50 -19.25
N TYR A 106 23.82 34.37 -18.65
CA TYR A 106 23.01 33.15 -18.74
C TYR A 106 22.03 33.12 -17.59
N ARG A 107 20.73 33.04 -17.88
CA ARG A 107 19.69 32.81 -16.87
C ARG A 107 19.56 31.33 -16.64
N VAL A 108 19.71 30.91 -15.40
CA VAL A 108 19.65 29.50 -15.00
C VAL A 108 18.76 29.34 -13.80
N THR A 109 18.14 28.15 -13.73
CA THR A 109 17.36 27.73 -12.56
C THR A 109 18.07 26.54 -11.91
N PHE A 110 18.36 26.67 -10.63
CA PHE A 110 18.87 25.55 -9.83
C PHE A 110 17.68 24.83 -9.17
N TYR A 111 17.67 23.53 -9.30
CA TYR A 111 16.68 22.63 -8.72
C TYR A 111 17.35 21.66 -7.76
N GLY A 112 16.72 21.42 -6.62
CA GLY A 112 17.15 20.36 -5.73
C GLY A 112 16.80 18.96 -6.23
N ASN A 113 17.32 17.96 -5.54
CA ASN A 113 17.20 16.56 -5.94
C ASN A 113 15.75 16.03 -5.94
N LEU A 114 14.88 16.52 -5.05
CA LEU A 114 13.48 16.09 -4.99
C LEU A 114 12.69 16.41 -6.26
N ARG A 115 13.01 17.50 -6.93
CA ARG A 115 12.34 17.85 -8.20
C ARG A 115 12.62 16.83 -9.29
N LEU A 116 13.85 16.34 -9.39
CA LEU A 116 14.18 15.28 -10.34
C LEU A 116 13.35 14.02 -10.10
N LEU A 117 13.18 13.64 -8.82
CA LEU A 117 12.33 12.52 -8.45
C LEU A 117 10.86 12.79 -8.82
N ASN A 118 10.37 14.00 -8.57
CA ASN A 118 9.01 14.37 -8.94
C ASN A 118 8.78 14.29 -10.45
N ASP A 119 9.71 14.79 -11.26
CA ASP A 119 9.63 14.75 -12.72
C ASP A 119 9.70 13.31 -13.25
N LEU A 120 10.55 12.46 -12.65
CA LEU A 120 10.64 11.04 -12.98
C LEU A 120 9.34 10.30 -12.61
N PHE A 121 8.82 10.54 -11.44
CA PHE A 121 7.60 9.88 -10.95
C PHE A 121 6.35 10.31 -11.72
N SER A 122 6.31 11.57 -12.19
CA SER A 122 5.14 12.10 -12.94
C SER A 122 4.98 11.43 -14.29
N ASN A 123 6.09 11.03 -14.92
CA ASN A 123 6.11 10.49 -16.27
C ASN A 123 6.09 8.96 -16.33
N SER A 124 6.25 8.28 -15.19
CA SER A 124 6.33 6.82 -15.12
C SER A 124 5.15 6.22 -14.38
N LYS A 125 4.69 5.06 -14.86
CA LYS A 125 3.54 4.33 -14.30
C LYS A 125 3.98 3.16 -13.43
N LEU A 126 3.11 2.71 -12.53
CA LEU A 126 3.34 1.50 -11.74
C LEU A 126 3.55 0.26 -12.62
N SER A 127 2.90 0.20 -13.79
CA SER A 127 3.07 -0.87 -14.77
C SER A 127 4.46 -0.92 -15.41
N GLU A 128 5.34 0.07 -15.18
CA GLU A 128 6.72 0.06 -15.63
C GLU A 128 7.70 -0.57 -14.63
N LEU A 129 7.22 -0.95 -13.44
CA LEU A 129 8.03 -1.53 -12.38
C LEU A 129 8.33 -3.03 -12.63
N SER A 130 9.14 -3.32 -13.64
CA SER A 130 9.43 -4.67 -14.12
C SER A 130 10.05 -5.62 -13.09
N TRP A 131 10.70 -5.09 -12.05
CA TRP A 131 11.23 -5.92 -10.97
C TRP A 131 10.13 -6.76 -10.27
N LEU A 132 8.89 -6.29 -10.26
CA LEU A 132 7.76 -7.00 -9.67
C LEU A 132 7.34 -8.25 -10.44
N ASP A 133 7.81 -8.43 -11.68
CA ASP A 133 7.55 -9.66 -12.44
C ASP A 133 8.15 -10.91 -11.78
N ALA A 134 9.20 -10.74 -10.96
CA ALA A 134 9.78 -11.82 -10.17
C ALA A 134 8.81 -12.38 -9.10
N PHE A 135 7.73 -11.68 -8.80
CA PHE A 135 6.67 -12.11 -7.86
C PHE A 135 5.39 -12.55 -8.59
N SER A 136 5.45 -12.74 -9.90
CA SER A 136 4.34 -13.26 -10.69
C SER A 136 3.95 -14.67 -10.21
N ILE A 137 2.66 -14.99 -10.27
CA ILE A 137 2.12 -16.25 -9.79
C ILE A 137 1.47 -17.03 -10.92
N THR A 138 1.46 -18.35 -10.80
CA THR A 138 0.65 -19.19 -11.66
C THR A 138 -0.80 -19.13 -11.21
N TYR A 139 -1.62 -18.45 -12.00
CA TYR A 139 -3.04 -18.30 -11.70
C TYR A 139 -3.79 -19.55 -12.14
N ARG A 140 -4.04 -20.42 -11.18
CA ARG A 140 -4.76 -21.71 -11.33
C ARG A 140 -5.49 -22.05 -10.04
N ALA A 141 -6.55 -22.85 -10.12
CA ALA A 141 -7.38 -23.19 -8.99
C ALA A 141 -6.61 -23.88 -7.87
N VAL A 142 -5.99 -24.99 -8.19
CA VAL A 142 -5.21 -25.85 -7.27
C VAL A 142 -3.96 -26.36 -7.98
N ASP A 143 -2.94 -26.64 -7.21
CA ASP A 143 -1.74 -27.30 -7.67
C ASP A 143 -1.66 -28.73 -7.12
N ASN A 144 -1.41 -29.70 -7.99
CA ASN A 144 -1.20 -31.09 -7.58
C ASN A 144 0.10 -31.28 -6.80
N SER A 145 1.07 -30.38 -7.00
CA SER A 145 2.30 -30.32 -6.20
C SER A 145 2.14 -29.54 -4.89
N GLY A 146 1.00 -28.86 -4.70
CA GLY A 146 0.58 -28.23 -3.45
C GLY A 146 1.24 -26.90 -3.12
N THR A 147 1.84 -26.17 -4.07
CA THR A 147 2.66 -25.01 -3.72
C THR A 147 2.38 -23.71 -4.46
N ASP A 148 1.69 -23.71 -5.59
CA ASP A 148 1.51 -22.48 -6.40
C ASP A 148 0.15 -22.45 -7.10
N SER A 149 -0.88 -22.09 -6.35
CA SER A 149 -2.26 -21.94 -6.84
C SER A 149 -2.98 -20.83 -6.09
N ILE A 150 -4.11 -20.36 -6.63
CA ILE A 150 -4.96 -19.34 -5.95
C ILE A 150 -5.41 -19.82 -4.57
N LYS A 151 -5.73 -21.13 -4.46
CA LYS A 151 -6.03 -21.72 -3.15
C LYS A 151 -4.88 -21.53 -2.15
N ASP A 152 -3.64 -21.74 -2.58
CA ASP A 152 -2.48 -21.59 -1.69
C ASP A 152 -2.29 -20.14 -1.24
N TYR A 153 -2.43 -19.16 -2.13
CA TYR A 153 -2.35 -17.73 -1.80
C TYR A 153 -3.55 -17.21 -0.98
N LEU A 154 -4.68 -17.90 -1.04
CA LEU A 154 -5.83 -17.62 -0.19
C LEU A 154 -5.67 -18.17 1.23
N THR A 155 -4.97 -19.32 1.39
CA THR A 155 -4.97 -20.07 2.66
C THR A 155 -3.66 -20.04 3.43
N THR A 156 -2.57 -19.64 2.79
CA THR A 156 -1.22 -19.79 3.37
C THR A 156 -0.34 -18.60 3.05
N SER A 157 0.46 -18.19 4.02
CA SER A 157 1.53 -17.22 3.79
C SER A 157 2.61 -17.85 2.91
N LYS A 158 2.86 -17.30 1.73
CA LYS A 158 3.88 -17.75 0.79
C LYS A 158 5.09 -16.85 0.80
N ASN A 159 6.26 -17.44 0.72
CA ASN A 159 7.52 -16.71 0.63
C ASN A 159 8.07 -16.75 -0.79
N PHE A 160 8.66 -15.65 -1.22
CA PHE A 160 9.39 -15.55 -2.48
C PHE A 160 10.84 -15.21 -2.21
N THR A 161 11.76 -15.83 -2.94
CA THR A 161 13.18 -15.47 -2.89
C THR A 161 13.56 -14.80 -4.21
N VAL A 162 13.86 -13.51 -4.14
CA VAL A 162 14.24 -12.69 -5.29
C VAL A 162 15.54 -11.97 -4.96
N ASP A 163 16.49 -11.95 -5.87
CA ASP A 163 17.82 -11.35 -5.67
C ASP A 163 18.52 -11.86 -4.39
N SER A 164 18.36 -13.13 -4.04
CA SER A 164 18.87 -13.78 -2.82
C SER A 164 18.27 -13.26 -1.50
N VAL A 165 17.19 -12.48 -1.56
CA VAL A 165 16.43 -11.98 -0.41
C VAL A 165 15.10 -12.73 -0.33
N THR A 166 14.74 -13.20 0.86
CA THR A 166 13.45 -13.84 1.10
C THR A 166 12.43 -12.81 1.56
N TYR A 167 11.35 -12.69 0.80
CA TYR A 167 10.19 -11.84 1.08
C TYR A 167 9.07 -12.70 1.64
N ASN A 168 8.68 -12.44 2.88
CA ASN A 168 7.58 -13.15 3.52
C ASN A 168 6.25 -12.60 3.01
N GLN A 169 5.38 -13.48 2.53
CA GLN A 169 4.02 -13.13 2.13
C GLN A 169 3.92 -11.87 1.23
N PRO A 170 4.65 -11.81 0.10
CA PRO A 170 4.61 -10.60 -0.75
C PRO A 170 3.31 -10.47 -1.53
N VAL A 171 2.62 -11.59 -1.78
CA VAL A 171 1.37 -11.67 -2.52
C VAL A 171 0.37 -12.49 -1.73
N VAL A 172 -0.89 -12.03 -1.69
CA VAL A 172 -2.04 -12.73 -1.10
C VAL A 172 -3.23 -12.68 -2.05
N VAL A 173 -4.19 -13.55 -1.84
CA VAL A 173 -5.48 -13.51 -2.54
C VAL A 173 -6.57 -13.31 -1.49
N PRO A 174 -7.18 -12.14 -1.40
CA PRO A 174 -8.26 -11.87 -0.44
C PRO A 174 -9.62 -12.32 -0.98
N LEU A 175 -10.59 -12.48 -0.08
CA LEU A 175 -11.99 -12.72 -0.44
C LEU A 175 -12.67 -11.43 -0.94
N ILE A 176 -12.27 -10.96 -2.12
CA ILE A 176 -12.88 -9.80 -2.80
C ILE A 176 -13.35 -10.24 -4.19
N THR A 177 -14.60 -9.96 -4.51
CA THR A 177 -15.22 -10.33 -5.80
C THR A 177 -15.69 -9.10 -6.57
N HIS A 178 -15.85 -9.24 -7.90
CA HIS A 178 -16.36 -8.19 -8.80
C HIS A 178 -17.74 -8.48 -9.37
N SER A 179 -18.20 -9.70 -9.33
CA SER A 179 -19.42 -10.09 -10.05
C SER A 179 -20.46 -10.74 -9.15
N ASP A 180 -20.03 -11.59 -8.23
CA ASP A 180 -20.93 -12.36 -7.41
C ASP A 180 -20.81 -11.94 -5.95
N ARG A 181 -21.93 -11.58 -5.34
CA ARG A 181 -21.99 -11.33 -3.91
C ARG A 181 -21.88 -12.65 -3.16
N LEU A 182 -21.09 -12.68 -2.10
CA LEU A 182 -20.93 -13.82 -1.23
C LEU A 182 -21.89 -13.73 -0.05
N TYR A 183 -22.50 -14.86 0.31
CA TYR A 183 -23.39 -15.03 1.46
C TYR A 183 -22.99 -16.24 2.27
N TYR A 184 -23.33 -16.26 3.53
CA TYR A 184 -23.11 -17.40 4.41
C TYR A 184 -24.43 -17.96 4.95
N ASP A 185 -24.55 -19.28 5.05
CA ASP A 185 -25.72 -19.97 5.58
C ASP A 185 -25.35 -21.33 6.18
N SER A 186 -25.40 -21.47 7.48
CA SER A 186 -25.11 -22.74 8.18
C SER A 186 -26.24 -23.76 8.11
N GLY A 187 -27.40 -23.37 7.60
CA GLY A 187 -28.55 -24.27 7.46
C GLY A 187 -28.35 -25.32 6.37
N PRO A 188 -29.07 -26.47 6.46
CA PRO A 188 -29.00 -27.49 5.43
C PRO A 188 -29.44 -26.95 4.08
N ASP A 189 -28.83 -27.44 3.01
CA ASP A 189 -29.27 -27.16 1.66
C ASP A 189 -30.67 -27.78 1.39
N TYR A 190 -31.24 -27.42 0.24
CA TYR A 190 -32.55 -27.97 -0.16
C TYR A 190 -32.60 -29.51 -0.20
N TYR A 191 -31.47 -30.18 -0.35
CA TYR A 191 -31.36 -31.65 -0.40
C TYR A 191 -31.08 -32.28 0.95
N GLY A 192 -30.88 -31.47 2.02
CA GLY A 192 -30.61 -31.95 3.36
C GLY A 192 -29.24 -32.61 3.57
N THR A 193 -28.31 -32.36 2.66
CA THR A 193 -27.05 -33.11 2.62
C THR A 193 -25.84 -32.34 3.12
N LEU A 194 -25.97 -31.06 3.56
CA LEU A 194 -24.81 -30.25 3.83
C LEU A 194 -24.56 -29.84 5.24
N ALA A 195 -23.45 -30.40 5.71
CA ALA A 195 -22.65 -29.87 6.79
C ALA A 195 -21.46 -29.03 6.26
N ASP A 196 -21.39 -28.72 4.99
CA ASP A 196 -20.14 -28.30 4.37
C ASP A 196 -20.19 -26.86 3.94
N GLY A 197 -19.96 -25.98 4.90
CA GLY A 197 -19.51 -24.62 4.71
C GLY A 197 -20.28 -23.86 3.63
N ASN A 198 -20.91 -22.89 4.02
CA ASN A 198 -22.08 -22.34 3.48
C ASN A 198 -21.84 -20.96 2.88
N LEU A 199 -20.59 -20.66 2.50
CA LEU A 199 -20.30 -19.53 1.66
C LEU A 199 -20.74 -19.85 0.24
N PHE A 200 -21.64 -19.05 -0.30
CA PHE A 200 -22.15 -19.24 -1.66
C PHE A 200 -22.22 -17.91 -2.39
N SER A 201 -22.12 -17.96 -3.68
CA SER A 201 -22.30 -16.79 -4.53
C SER A 201 -23.76 -16.69 -5.00
N ASP A 202 -24.31 -15.49 -5.02
CA ASP A 202 -25.65 -15.20 -5.52
C ASP A 202 -25.64 -15.03 -7.04
N GLY A 203 -25.55 -16.16 -7.72
CA GLY A 203 -25.78 -16.23 -9.15
C GLY A 203 -27.25 -16.53 -9.44
N PHE A 204 -28.06 -15.58 -9.68
CA PHE A 204 -29.32 -15.60 -10.45
C PHE A 204 -30.47 -16.53 -10.01
N TYR A 205 -30.35 -17.41 -9.00
CA TYR A 205 -31.41 -18.39 -8.67
C TYR A 205 -31.54 -18.68 -7.17
N PRO A 206 -32.72 -19.18 -6.75
CA PRO A 206 -32.97 -19.51 -5.36
C PRO A 206 -32.01 -20.56 -4.83
N LYS A 207 -31.88 -20.61 -3.50
CA LYS A 207 -30.95 -21.42 -2.67
C LYS A 207 -30.67 -22.84 -3.17
N ASN A 208 -31.51 -23.42 -4.02
CA ASN A 208 -31.50 -24.81 -4.52
C ASN A 208 -30.58 -25.01 -5.76
N LEU A 209 -30.07 -23.94 -6.36
CA LEU A 209 -29.23 -24.02 -7.58
C LEU A 209 -27.90 -23.27 -7.40
N LYS A 210 -27.55 -22.95 -6.18
CA LYS A 210 -26.38 -22.14 -5.85
C LYS A 210 -25.09 -22.88 -6.05
N TYR A 211 -24.10 -22.16 -6.52
CA TYR A 211 -22.73 -22.60 -6.49
C TYR A 211 -22.24 -22.50 -5.05
N ASN A 212 -22.04 -23.63 -4.40
CA ASN A 212 -21.41 -23.65 -3.08
C ASN A 212 -19.94 -23.29 -3.25
N GLY A 213 -19.52 -22.20 -2.62
CA GLY A 213 -18.13 -21.79 -2.52
C GLY A 213 -17.75 -20.57 -3.32
N VAL A 214 -16.49 -20.23 -3.16
CA VAL A 214 -15.85 -19.12 -3.85
C VAL A 214 -15.28 -19.61 -5.17
N ASP A 215 -15.73 -19.04 -6.28
CA ASP A 215 -15.11 -19.30 -7.56
C ASP A 215 -13.71 -18.63 -7.60
N TRP A 216 -12.70 -19.45 -7.76
CA TRP A 216 -11.31 -18.98 -7.79
C TRP A 216 -11.05 -17.94 -8.88
N GLN A 217 -11.75 -17.99 -10.00
CA GLN A 217 -11.59 -17.06 -11.12
C GLN A 217 -12.03 -15.63 -10.79
N GLN A 218 -12.86 -15.45 -9.76
CA GLN A 218 -13.27 -14.13 -9.29
C GLN A 218 -12.27 -13.50 -8.32
N LEU A 219 -11.37 -14.31 -7.75
CA LEU A 219 -10.40 -13.85 -6.77
C LEU A 219 -9.15 -13.29 -7.45
N LYS A 220 -8.80 -12.06 -7.12
CA LYS A 220 -7.63 -11.38 -7.67
C LYS A 220 -6.55 -11.22 -6.62
N PRO A 221 -5.28 -11.40 -7.01
CA PRO A 221 -4.15 -11.17 -6.11
C PRO A 221 -4.05 -9.73 -5.62
N ALA A 222 -3.39 -9.56 -4.50
CA ALA A 222 -2.95 -8.29 -3.96
C ALA A 222 -1.47 -8.35 -3.63
N VAL A 223 -0.76 -7.25 -3.85
CA VAL A 223 0.67 -7.12 -3.60
C VAL A 223 0.93 -6.20 -2.43
N ARG A 224 1.89 -6.55 -1.58
CA ARG A 224 2.24 -5.73 -0.42
C ARG A 224 2.89 -4.42 -0.84
N VAL A 225 2.49 -3.32 -0.20
CA VAL A 225 2.91 -1.95 -0.55
C VAL A 225 4.43 -1.76 -0.44
N ASP A 226 5.10 -2.40 0.51
CA ASP A 226 6.56 -2.30 0.65
C ASP A 226 7.33 -2.81 -0.57
N LEU A 227 6.79 -3.80 -1.28
CA LEU A 227 7.39 -4.29 -2.53
C LEU A 227 7.26 -3.27 -3.65
N ILE A 228 6.15 -2.53 -3.71
CA ILE A 228 5.99 -1.44 -4.68
C ILE A 228 7.03 -0.36 -4.40
N ILE A 229 7.24 0.01 -3.12
CA ILE A 229 8.29 0.96 -2.72
C ILE A 229 9.68 0.47 -3.14
N LYS A 230 10.01 -0.80 -2.89
CA LYS A 230 11.28 -1.40 -3.30
C LYS A 230 11.45 -1.45 -4.82
N ALA A 231 10.37 -1.73 -5.53
CA ALA A 231 10.40 -1.69 -7.00
C ALA A 231 10.65 -0.27 -7.53
N ILE A 232 10.11 0.75 -6.85
CA ILE A 232 10.39 2.16 -7.16
C ILE A 232 11.88 2.48 -6.91
N GLU A 233 12.49 2.00 -5.83
CA GLU A 233 13.94 2.15 -5.57
C GLU A 233 14.77 1.57 -6.72
N LYS A 234 14.47 0.34 -7.14
CA LYS A 234 15.15 -0.31 -8.28
C LYS A 234 14.94 0.45 -9.58
N PHE A 235 13.71 0.92 -9.82
CA PHE A 235 13.39 1.71 -11.01
C PHE A 235 14.19 3.04 -11.03
N MET A 236 14.21 3.79 -9.92
CA MET A 236 14.98 5.04 -9.79
C MET A 236 16.46 4.81 -10.04
N SER A 237 17.03 3.79 -9.39
CA SER A 237 18.44 3.47 -9.54
C SER A 237 18.79 3.15 -11.00
N ASN A 238 17.92 2.42 -11.69
CA ASN A 238 18.11 2.11 -13.11
C ASN A 238 17.99 3.34 -14.03
N GLN A 239 17.01 4.22 -13.77
CA GLN A 239 16.77 5.41 -14.60
C GLN A 239 17.88 6.47 -14.46
N LEU A 240 18.51 6.55 -13.30
CA LEU A 240 19.54 7.54 -13.01
C LEU A 240 20.95 7.01 -13.24
N SER A 241 21.12 5.72 -13.46
CA SER A 241 22.38 5.10 -13.85
C SER A 241 22.64 5.28 -15.33
N ASP A 242 23.88 5.53 -15.70
CA ASP A 242 24.35 5.59 -17.08
C ASP A 242 25.42 4.52 -17.34
N ASN A 243 25.96 4.43 -18.57
CA ASN A 243 26.97 3.43 -18.94
C ASN A 243 28.29 3.54 -18.14
N ASN A 244 28.52 4.65 -17.42
CA ASN A 244 29.76 4.92 -16.69
C ASN A 244 29.56 5.05 -15.18
N THR A 245 28.34 5.35 -14.74
CA THR A 245 28.04 5.62 -13.32
C THR A 245 26.80 4.87 -12.90
N ASN A 246 26.96 3.97 -11.96
CA ASN A 246 25.83 3.28 -11.32
C ASN A 246 25.39 4.09 -10.10
N ILE A 247 24.17 4.60 -10.12
CA ILE A 247 23.60 5.39 -9.02
C ILE A 247 22.62 4.50 -8.25
N ASP A 248 22.86 4.37 -6.95
CA ASP A 248 21.98 3.65 -6.03
C ASP A 248 21.13 4.63 -5.23
N ILE A 249 19.81 4.48 -5.32
CA ILE A 249 18.85 5.31 -4.60
C ILE A 249 17.96 4.41 -3.73
N ASN A 250 17.95 4.69 -2.44
CA ASN A 250 17.16 3.96 -1.47
C ASN A 250 16.29 4.92 -0.66
N PHE A 251 15.11 4.47 -0.23
CA PHE A 251 14.37 5.15 0.83
C PHE A 251 14.97 4.82 2.20
N SER A 252 14.93 5.78 3.13
CA SER A 252 15.35 5.53 4.50
C SER A 252 14.39 4.56 5.20
N THR A 253 14.91 3.88 6.21
CA THR A 253 14.12 2.99 7.07
C THR A 253 13.42 3.71 8.22
N ASP A 254 13.42 5.03 8.25
CA ASP A 254 12.74 5.80 9.31
C ASP A 254 11.23 5.50 9.31
N PHE A 255 10.58 5.56 8.16
CA PHE A 255 9.17 5.21 8.00
C PHE A 255 8.96 3.86 7.28
N PHE A 256 9.69 3.63 6.19
CA PHE A 256 9.55 2.42 5.36
C PHE A 256 10.34 1.25 5.96
N ASN A 257 9.80 0.66 7.03
CA ASN A 257 10.41 -0.47 7.71
C ASN A 257 9.35 -1.51 8.12
N SER A 258 9.80 -2.73 8.42
CA SER A 258 8.91 -3.86 8.76
C SER A 258 8.31 -3.80 10.17
N THR A 259 8.80 -2.91 11.03
CA THR A 259 8.24 -2.73 12.38
C THR A 259 7.08 -1.74 12.39
N ASN A 260 6.95 -0.92 11.35
CA ASN A 260 5.79 -0.06 11.14
C ASN A 260 4.65 -0.87 10.48
N LEU A 261 3.84 -1.52 11.30
CA LEU A 261 2.80 -2.45 10.84
C LEU A 261 1.69 -1.76 10.04
N ASP A 262 1.41 -0.49 10.33
CA ASP A 262 0.38 0.30 9.62
C ASP A 262 0.72 0.46 8.13
N TYR A 263 2.01 0.47 7.82
CA TYR A 263 2.53 0.52 6.46
C TYR A 263 2.87 -0.88 5.92
N TYR A 264 3.61 -1.68 6.71
CA TYR A 264 4.20 -2.93 6.21
C TYR A 264 3.16 -4.00 5.89
N ASN A 265 2.05 -4.03 6.62
CA ASN A 265 0.96 -4.98 6.39
C ASN A 265 -0.08 -4.49 5.37
N LEU A 266 0.16 -3.33 4.73
CA LEU A 266 -0.75 -2.77 3.74
C LEU A 266 -0.53 -3.43 2.38
N TYR A 267 -1.62 -3.82 1.70
CA TYR A 267 -1.62 -4.44 0.38
C TYR A 267 -2.46 -3.65 -0.59
N MET A 268 -2.05 -3.67 -1.86
CA MET A 268 -2.82 -3.12 -2.98
C MET A 268 -3.48 -4.25 -3.74
N TRP A 269 -4.80 -4.19 -3.88
CA TRP A 269 -5.56 -5.14 -4.68
C TRP A 269 -5.38 -4.88 -6.18
N LEU A 270 -5.06 -5.93 -6.95
CA LEU A 270 -4.75 -5.84 -8.38
C LEU A 270 -6.02 -6.11 -9.21
N HIS A 271 -6.84 -5.09 -9.40
CA HIS A 271 -8.20 -5.22 -9.96
C HIS A 271 -8.45 -4.38 -11.22
N GLN A 272 -7.41 -4.09 -12.00
CA GLN A 272 -7.53 -3.25 -13.20
C GLN A 272 -8.56 -3.76 -14.21
N LYS A 273 -8.73 -5.08 -14.35
CA LYS A 273 -9.69 -5.68 -15.26
C LYS A 273 -11.01 -5.98 -14.55
N GLU A 274 -12.12 -5.73 -15.22
CA GLU A 274 -13.46 -6.07 -14.69
C GLU A 274 -13.70 -7.58 -14.65
N GLY A 275 -14.59 -8.00 -13.75
CA GLY A 275 -15.07 -9.38 -13.66
C GLY A 275 -14.02 -10.41 -13.25
N ALA A 276 -14.31 -11.65 -13.58
CA ALA A 276 -13.40 -12.77 -13.35
C ALA A 276 -12.15 -12.66 -14.23
N ILE A 277 -11.04 -13.24 -13.78
CA ILE A 277 -9.84 -13.34 -14.61
C ILE A 277 -10.11 -14.36 -15.71
N GLU A 278 -10.15 -13.89 -16.95
CA GLU A 278 -10.18 -14.78 -18.10
C GLU A 278 -8.86 -15.53 -18.16
N THR A 279 -8.94 -16.85 -18.06
CA THR A 279 -7.79 -17.68 -18.36
C THR A 279 -7.56 -17.61 -19.87
N GLU A 280 -6.38 -17.20 -20.27
CA GLU A 280 -5.97 -17.28 -21.69
C GLU A 280 -6.13 -18.73 -22.18
N LYS A 281 -6.34 -18.89 -23.48
CA LYS A 281 -6.33 -20.22 -24.11
C LYS A 281 -5.09 -20.97 -23.70
N VAL A 282 -5.22 -21.92 -22.80
CA VAL A 282 -4.09 -22.75 -22.39
C VAL A 282 -3.93 -23.87 -23.42
N ASN A 283 -2.79 -23.85 -24.10
CA ASN A 283 -2.41 -24.97 -24.95
C ASN A 283 -2.06 -26.15 -24.05
N THR A 284 -2.94 -27.13 -23.98
CA THR A 284 -2.64 -28.35 -23.29
C THR A 284 -2.00 -29.31 -24.27
N LEU A 285 -0.74 -29.58 -24.02
CA LEU A 285 -0.04 -30.66 -24.71
C LEU A 285 -0.61 -31.98 -24.23
N ILE A 286 -0.95 -32.84 -25.16
CA ILE A 286 -1.33 -34.22 -24.83
C ILE A 286 -0.08 -34.90 -24.28
N ASN A 287 -0.07 -35.20 -23.00
CA ASN A 287 1.15 -35.56 -22.31
C ASN A 287 1.76 -36.90 -22.67
N THR A 288 0.95 -37.89 -23.08
CA THR A 288 1.47 -39.21 -23.39
C THR A 288 0.58 -39.97 -24.35
N PHE A 289 1.17 -40.45 -25.45
CA PHE A 289 0.61 -41.56 -26.20
C PHE A 289 1.28 -42.86 -25.71
N ASP A 290 0.50 -43.82 -25.29
CA ASP A 290 1.02 -45.17 -25.03
C ASP A 290 1.20 -45.93 -26.38
N ILE A 291 2.41 -46.27 -26.64
CA ILE A 291 2.78 -46.97 -27.89
C ILE A 291 3.02 -48.42 -27.56
N GLY A 292 2.04 -49.25 -27.81
CA GLY A 292 2.27 -50.68 -27.98
C GLY A 292 3.20 -50.91 -29.20
N THR A 293 3.84 -52.04 -29.30
CA THR A 293 4.82 -52.44 -30.35
C THR A 293 4.57 -51.85 -31.74
N ILE A 294 5.51 -51.02 -32.28
CA ILE A 294 5.25 -50.06 -33.35
C ILE A 294 5.77 -50.47 -34.70
N GLN A 295 6.45 -51.56 -34.84
CA GLN A 295 6.77 -52.05 -36.19
C GLN A 295 5.71 -53.00 -36.63
N LYS A 296 4.73 -52.59 -37.41
CA LYS A 296 3.83 -53.47 -38.11
C LYS A 296 4.21 -53.54 -39.58
N TYR A 297 4.49 -54.72 -39.99
CA TYR A 297 4.61 -55.11 -41.42
C TYR A 297 3.23 -55.52 -41.93
N PHE A 298 2.77 -54.80 -42.94
CA PHE A 298 1.53 -55.21 -43.61
C PHE A 298 1.90 -56.23 -44.65
N THR A 299 1.37 -57.46 -44.54
CA THR A 299 1.47 -58.51 -45.57
C THR A 299 0.08 -58.75 -46.14
N ASN A 300 -0.02 -58.71 -47.46
CA ASN A 300 -1.23 -59.18 -48.11
C ASN A 300 -1.13 -60.70 -48.38
N SER A 301 -2.23 -61.27 -48.85
CA SER A 301 -2.30 -62.68 -49.21
C SER A 301 -1.34 -63.06 -50.32
N SER A 302 -0.65 -62.13 -50.99
CA SER A 302 0.35 -62.32 -52.05
C SER A 302 1.82 -62.16 -51.60
N GLN A 303 2.06 -62.13 -50.30
CA GLN A 303 3.40 -62.04 -49.69
C GLN A 303 4.25 -60.79 -50.00
N LEU A 304 3.65 -59.69 -50.45
CA LEU A 304 4.37 -58.41 -50.57
C LEU A 304 4.36 -57.70 -49.23
N ALA A 305 5.52 -57.41 -48.62
CA ALA A 305 5.70 -56.72 -47.41
C ALA A 305 5.63 -55.17 -47.66
N TYR A 306 4.71 -54.49 -47.06
CA TYR A 306 4.61 -53.05 -47.07
C TYR A 306 4.93 -52.52 -45.64
N THR A 307 5.76 -51.46 -45.53
CA THR A 307 6.22 -51.01 -44.24
C THR A 307 5.84 -49.53 -44.03
N ALA A 308 4.94 -49.31 -43.11
CA ALA A 308 4.80 -47.99 -42.54
C ALA A 308 5.33 -48.05 -41.10
N ARG A 309 6.19 -47.11 -40.73
CA ARG A 309 6.77 -47.04 -39.38
C ARG A 309 6.24 -45.85 -38.64
N PHE A 310 5.96 -46.04 -37.39
CA PHE A 310 5.52 -45.01 -36.50
C PHE A 310 6.52 -44.93 -35.33
N PHE A 311 7.08 -43.75 -35.11
CA PHE A 311 8.10 -43.55 -34.10
C PHE A 311 7.66 -42.49 -33.11
N SER A 312 8.22 -42.53 -31.93
CA SER A 312 8.26 -41.40 -31.01
C SER A 312 9.21 -40.31 -31.49
N ASP A 313 9.16 -39.14 -30.90
CA ASP A 313 10.02 -38.01 -31.25
C ASP A 313 11.52 -38.28 -31.05
N ASP A 314 11.87 -39.25 -30.19
CA ASP A 314 13.24 -39.67 -29.88
C ASP A 314 13.66 -40.97 -30.63
N GLY A 315 12.85 -41.47 -31.55
CA GLY A 315 13.13 -42.68 -32.32
C GLY A 315 12.90 -43.99 -31.57
N GLN A 316 12.31 -43.96 -30.38
CA GLN A 316 12.03 -45.17 -29.59
C GLN A 316 10.81 -45.91 -30.11
N THR A 317 10.82 -47.22 -29.96
CA THR A 317 9.79 -48.12 -30.50
C THR A 317 8.81 -48.65 -29.43
N SER A 318 8.97 -48.33 -28.15
CA SER A 318 8.08 -48.73 -27.05
C SER A 318 8.22 -47.83 -25.85
N GLY A 319 7.14 -47.52 -25.14
CA GLY A 319 7.10 -46.70 -23.91
C GLY A 319 6.03 -45.61 -23.95
N SER A 320 6.02 -44.76 -22.92
CA SER A 320 5.17 -43.56 -22.88
C SER A 320 5.91 -42.38 -23.50
N PHE A 321 5.31 -41.74 -24.48
CA PHE A 321 5.91 -40.65 -25.23
C PHE A 321 4.99 -39.43 -25.22
N GLY A 322 5.57 -38.24 -25.26
CA GLY A 322 4.83 -37.01 -25.27
C GLY A 322 3.78 -36.88 -26.38
N ASN A 323 3.31 -35.69 -26.59
CA ASN A 323 2.25 -35.37 -27.58
C ASN A 323 2.69 -35.43 -29.03
N LYS A 324 3.86 -35.95 -29.33
CA LYS A 324 4.43 -36.04 -30.66
C LYS A 324 4.39 -37.45 -31.24
N LEU A 325 4.12 -37.52 -32.53
CA LEU A 325 4.03 -38.72 -33.31
C LEU A 325 4.85 -38.54 -34.58
N LYS A 326 5.85 -39.39 -34.81
CA LYS A 326 6.55 -39.42 -36.07
C LYS A 326 5.98 -40.49 -36.98
N ILE A 327 5.60 -40.13 -38.20
CA ILE A 327 5.13 -41.04 -39.25
C ILE A 327 6.17 -41.03 -40.36
N THR A 328 6.63 -42.20 -40.73
CA THR A 328 7.53 -42.42 -41.88
C THR A 328 6.93 -43.46 -42.79
N ILE A 329 6.68 -43.11 -44.04
CA ILE A 329 6.17 -44.01 -45.11
C ILE A 329 7.38 -44.45 -45.92
N GLU A 330 7.80 -45.71 -45.75
CA GLU A 330 9.02 -46.20 -46.37
C GLU A 330 8.79 -46.90 -47.73
N ASN A 331 7.54 -47.00 -48.17
CA ASN A 331 7.19 -47.72 -49.38
C ASN A 331 6.28 -46.91 -50.30
N ASP A 332 6.63 -46.75 -51.55
CA ASP A 332 5.89 -46.08 -52.60
C ASP A 332 4.52 -46.70 -52.95
N LYS A 333 4.18 -47.81 -52.34
CA LYS A 333 2.88 -48.52 -52.47
C LYS A 333 1.91 -48.24 -51.32
N VAL A 334 2.32 -47.39 -50.29
CA VAL A 334 1.41 -46.90 -49.28
C VAL A 334 0.93 -45.57 -49.76
N ASP A 335 -0.33 -45.47 -50.17
CA ASP A 335 -0.96 -44.23 -50.66
C ASP A 335 -1.09 -43.16 -49.59
N SER A 336 -1.50 -43.57 -48.41
CA SER A 336 -1.75 -42.67 -47.30
C SER A 336 -1.89 -43.44 -45.99
N VAL A 337 -1.68 -42.69 -44.88
CA VAL A 337 -2.00 -43.16 -43.54
C VAL A 337 -3.17 -42.34 -43.05
N ILE A 338 -4.30 -42.96 -42.84
CA ILE A 338 -5.50 -42.33 -42.31
C ILE A 338 -5.48 -42.47 -40.78
N GLY A 339 -5.70 -41.37 -40.10
CA GLY A 339 -5.92 -41.36 -38.64
C GLY A 339 -7.40 -41.12 -38.30
N GLU A 340 -7.90 -41.94 -37.42
CA GLU A 340 -9.23 -41.79 -36.80
C GLU A 340 -9.03 -41.45 -35.32
N LEU A 341 -9.26 -40.19 -34.94
CA LEU A 341 -9.09 -39.71 -33.55
C LEU A 341 -10.45 -39.67 -32.86
N SER A 342 -10.58 -40.46 -31.80
CA SER A 342 -11.72 -40.43 -30.90
C SER A 342 -11.40 -39.67 -29.61
N LEU A 343 -12.23 -38.72 -29.25
CA LEU A 343 -12.14 -37.87 -28.07
C LEU A 343 -13.45 -37.94 -27.29
N VAL A 344 -13.43 -38.53 -26.11
CA VAL A 344 -14.59 -38.61 -25.23
C VAL A 344 -14.30 -37.81 -23.96
N SER A 345 -14.98 -36.69 -23.80
CA SER A 345 -14.86 -35.86 -22.60
C SER A 345 -15.96 -36.19 -21.59
N SER A 346 -15.68 -35.93 -20.33
CA SER A 346 -16.64 -36.04 -19.22
C SER A 346 -17.77 -35.00 -19.34
N ASP A 347 -17.51 -33.87 -20.02
CA ASP A 347 -18.51 -32.85 -20.35
C ASP A 347 -18.67 -32.78 -21.88
N THR A 348 -19.83 -33.23 -22.35
CA THR A 348 -20.13 -33.31 -23.79
C THR A 348 -20.53 -31.96 -24.38
N SER A 349 -20.73 -30.96 -23.57
CA SER A 349 -21.18 -29.62 -23.98
C SER A 349 -20.02 -28.60 -24.13
N THR A 350 -18.87 -28.88 -23.55
CA THR A 350 -17.75 -27.94 -23.54
C THR A 350 -16.97 -27.99 -24.86
N GLU A 351 -16.82 -26.81 -25.48
CA GLU A 351 -16.07 -26.68 -26.75
C GLU A 351 -14.55 -26.60 -26.49
N PHE A 352 -13.80 -27.21 -27.40
CA PHE A 352 -12.35 -27.12 -27.46
C PHE A 352 -11.87 -27.04 -28.91
N ASP A 353 -10.67 -26.52 -29.12
CA ASP A 353 -9.99 -26.58 -30.41
C ASP A 353 -8.88 -27.65 -30.35
N LEU A 354 -8.77 -28.45 -31.38
CA LEU A 354 -7.65 -29.34 -31.57
C LEU A 354 -6.77 -28.82 -32.70
N THR A 355 -5.54 -28.48 -32.42
CA THR A 355 -4.53 -28.12 -33.41
C THR A 355 -3.54 -29.23 -33.56
N VAL A 356 -3.35 -29.70 -34.81
CA VAL A 356 -2.30 -30.66 -35.15
C VAL A 356 -1.23 -29.91 -35.95
N LYS A 357 -0.01 -29.94 -35.45
CA LYS A 357 1.16 -29.39 -36.17
C LYS A 357 1.88 -30.54 -36.89
N ARG A 358 2.47 -30.25 -38.05
CA ARG A 358 3.37 -31.13 -38.78
C ARG A 358 4.71 -30.41 -38.97
N ASN A 359 5.80 -31.02 -38.55
CA ASN A 359 7.15 -30.46 -38.62
C ASN A 359 7.23 -29.05 -38.01
N GLY A 360 6.51 -28.83 -36.86
CA GLY A 360 6.46 -27.58 -36.13
C GLY A 360 5.48 -26.50 -36.65
N ALA A 361 4.95 -26.64 -37.87
CA ALA A 361 3.96 -25.75 -38.47
C ALA A 361 2.53 -26.26 -38.28
N THR A 362 1.56 -25.37 -38.10
CA THR A 362 0.14 -25.76 -38.03
C THR A 362 -0.28 -26.43 -39.31
N TRP A 363 -0.73 -27.68 -39.22
CA TRP A 363 -1.17 -28.48 -40.34
C TRP A 363 -2.69 -28.56 -40.44
N LYS A 364 -3.36 -28.91 -39.33
CA LYS A 364 -4.83 -28.96 -39.26
C LYS A 364 -5.31 -28.32 -37.94
N THR A 365 -6.46 -27.68 -37.99
CA THR A 365 -7.15 -27.17 -36.78
C THR A 365 -8.63 -27.55 -36.87
N PHE A 366 -9.10 -28.23 -35.84
CA PHE A 366 -10.52 -28.55 -35.65
C PHE A 366 -11.03 -27.59 -34.58
N THR A 367 -11.81 -26.61 -34.99
CA THR A 367 -12.35 -25.58 -34.09
C THR A 367 -13.71 -25.99 -33.54
N LYS A 368 -14.01 -25.51 -32.31
CA LYS A 368 -15.30 -25.73 -31.66
C LYS A 368 -15.74 -27.19 -31.62
N GLN A 369 -14.80 -28.06 -31.33
CA GLN A 369 -15.11 -29.48 -31.16
C GLN A 369 -15.74 -29.68 -29.80
N THR A 370 -16.66 -30.63 -29.71
CA THR A 370 -17.16 -31.20 -28.47
C THR A 370 -16.75 -32.65 -28.41
N SER A 371 -17.13 -33.36 -27.32
CA SER A 371 -16.93 -34.81 -27.27
C SER A 371 -17.38 -35.51 -28.57
N THR A 372 -16.51 -36.31 -29.20
CA THR A 372 -16.89 -37.05 -30.46
C THR A 372 -18.00 -38.07 -30.22
N GLY A 373 -18.25 -38.43 -28.96
CA GLY A 373 -19.11 -39.54 -28.60
C GLY A 373 -18.44 -40.88 -28.79
N VAL A 374 -19.01 -41.94 -28.21
CA VAL A 374 -18.47 -43.28 -28.32
C VAL A 374 -18.72 -43.80 -29.76
N GLY A 375 -17.63 -44.17 -30.44
CA GLY A 375 -17.71 -44.68 -31.80
C GLY A 375 -17.66 -43.62 -32.94
N SER A 376 -17.50 -42.37 -32.60
CA SER A 376 -17.25 -41.28 -33.55
C SER A 376 -15.80 -40.86 -33.54
N TYR A 377 -15.29 -40.31 -34.66
CA TYR A 377 -13.90 -39.90 -34.77
C TYR A 377 -13.72 -38.66 -35.66
N LEU A 378 -12.58 -37.99 -35.46
CA LEU A 378 -12.06 -36.96 -36.37
C LEU A 378 -11.07 -37.61 -37.33
N GLY A 379 -11.32 -37.50 -38.63
CA GLY A 379 -10.50 -38.08 -39.67
C GLY A 379 -9.32 -37.19 -40.09
N MET A 380 -8.14 -37.80 -40.28
CA MET A 380 -6.93 -37.14 -40.73
C MET A 380 -6.16 -38.05 -41.72
N ASP A 381 -5.61 -37.46 -42.78
CA ASP A 381 -4.72 -38.17 -43.69
C ASP A 381 -3.30 -37.68 -43.42
N PHE A 382 -2.42 -38.62 -42.98
CA PHE A 382 -1.06 -38.32 -42.60
C PHE A 382 -0.08 -38.66 -43.72
N ASP A 383 0.86 -37.78 -43.99
CA ASP A 383 2.06 -38.02 -44.78
C ASP A 383 3.27 -38.19 -43.82
N ASP A 384 4.45 -38.35 -44.42
CA ASP A 384 5.71 -38.33 -43.65
C ASP A 384 5.86 -37.04 -42.86
N GLY A 385 6.21 -37.19 -41.59
CA GLY A 385 6.48 -36.01 -40.76
C GLY A 385 6.37 -36.25 -39.27
N ASP A 386 6.75 -35.23 -38.54
CA ASP A 386 6.61 -35.16 -37.10
C ASP A 386 5.31 -34.45 -36.75
N TYR A 387 4.42 -35.09 -36.04
CA TYR A 387 3.10 -34.54 -35.69
C TYR A 387 3.01 -34.26 -34.20
N GLU A 388 2.47 -33.09 -33.85
CA GLU A 388 2.22 -32.67 -32.50
C GLU A 388 0.75 -32.33 -32.34
N PHE A 389 0.11 -32.86 -31.26
CA PHE A 389 -1.30 -32.66 -30.98
C PHE A 389 -1.46 -31.71 -29.82
N ILE A 390 -2.25 -30.65 -30.01
CA ILE A 390 -2.47 -29.58 -29.02
C ILE A 390 -3.98 -29.36 -28.88
N ILE A 391 -4.50 -29.54 -27.67
CA ILE A 391 -5.87 -29.20 -27.34
C ILE A 391 -5.84 -27.81 -26.70
N THR A 392 -6.73 -26.92 -27.16
CA THR A 392 -6.90 -25.58 -26.64
C THR A 392 -8.36 -25.40 -26.27
N THR A 393 -8.62 -24.92 -25.06
CA THR A 393 -9.98 -24.61 -24.64
C THR A 393 -10.06 -23.22 -24.06
N THR A 394 -11.19 -22.56 -24.28
CA THR A 394 -11.59 -21.31 -23.61
C THR A 394 -12.55 -21.55 -22.46
N ALA A 395 -12.88 -22.84 -22.22
CA ALA A 395 -13.79 -23.20 -21.14
C ALA A 395 -13.22 -22.77 -19.78
N ALA A 396 -14.10 -22.27 -18.95
CA ALA A 396 -13.77 -21.87 -17.58
C ALA A 396 -13.29 -23.05 -16.72
N ASN A 397 -13.48 -24.29 -17.15
CA ASN A 397 -13.13 -25.47 -16.41
C ASN A 397 -12.26 -26.43 -17.21
N PRO A 398 -11.42 -27.23 -16.52
CA PRO A 398 -10.65 -28.26 -17.15
C PRO A 398 -11.57 -29.27 -17.85
N ILE A 399 -11.22 -29.63 -19.09
CA ILE A 399 -11.88 -30.74 -19.79
C ILE A 399 -11.10 -32.01 -19.52
N THR A 400 -11.77 -33.01 -18.99
CA THR A 400 -11.18 -34.32 -18.80
C THR A 400 -11.64 -35.25 -19.94
N PHE A 401 -10.69 -35.80 -20.68
CA PHE A 401 -10.94 -36.78 -21.71
C PHE A 401 -10.73 -38.17 -21.12
N SER A 402 -11.82 -38.94 -21.05
CA SER A 402 -11.77 -40.34 -20.60
C SER A 402 -11.31 -41.27 -21.72
N VAL A 403 -11.46 -40.82 -22.95
CA VAL A 403 -10.98 -41.55 -24.13
C VAL A 403 -10.25 -40.57 -25.05
N PHE A 404 -9.00 -40.90 -25.34
CA PHE A 404 -8.19 -40.23 -26.34
C PHE A 404 -7.50 -41.32 -27.19
N ASN A 405 -8.14 -41.75 -28.24
CA ASN A 405 -7.64 -42.84 -29.06
C ASN A 405 -7.39 -42.37 -30.49
N LEU A 406 -6.16 -42.51 -30.96
CA LEU A 406 -5.78 -42.30 -32.34
C LEU A 406 -5.55 -43.68 -33.00
N LYS A 407 -6.45 -44.08 -33.90
CA LYS A 407 -6.32 -45.24 -34.72
C LYS A 407 -5.68 -44.84 -36.04
N LEU A 408 -4.57 -45.50 -36.44
CA LEU A 408 -3.87 -45.25 -37.66
C LEU A 408 -4.11 -46.40 -38.62
N ILE A 409 -4.53 -46.07 -39.83
CA ILE A 409 -4.90 -47.04 -40.89
C ILE A 409 -4.01 -46.75 -42.10
N ALA A 410 -3.15 -47.67 -42.47
CA ALA A 410 -2.38 -47.58 -43.72
C ALA A 410 -3.23 -48.01 -44.90
N ARG A 411 -3.38 -47.17 -45.89
CA ARG A 411 -3.97 -47.51 -47.19
C ARG A 411 -2.85 -47.97 -48.12
N ILE A 412 -3.04 -49.16 -48.69
CA ILE A 412 -2.09 -49.75 -49.61
C ILE A 412 -2.77 -49.83 -50.99
N GLU A 413 -2.14 -49.29 -52.02
CA GLU A 413 -2.61 -49.44 -53.40
C GLU A 413 -2.47 -50.89 -53.81
N GLN A 414 -3.59 -51.51 -54.13
CA GLN A 414 -3.62 -52.87 -54.62
C GLN A 414 -4.56 -53.02 -55.84
N ASP A 415 -4.16 -53.83 -56.78
CA ASP A 415 -5.00 -54.22 -57.91
C ASP A 415 -6.27 -55.03 -57.52
N TYR A 416 -6.35 -55.53 -56.27
CA TYR A 416 -7.44 -56.33 -55.74
C TYR A 416 -7.74 -56.11 -54.26
N GLY A 417 -8.18 -54.93 -53.86
CA GLY A 417 -8.72 -54.65 -52.52
C GLY A 417 -7.76 -54.06 -51.51
N VAL A 418 -8.33 -53.33 -50.57
CA VAL A 418 -7.60 -52.62 -49.52
C VAL A 418 -7.34 -53.56 -48.34
N SER A 419 -6.10 -53.72 -47.95
CA SER A 419 -5.72 -54.35 -46.68
C SER A 419 -5.57 -53.23 -45.64
N VAL A 420 -6.31 -53.33 -44.56
CA VAL A 420 -6.29 -52.38 -43.48
C VAL A 420 -5.73 -53.05 -42.24
N ASP A 421 -4.72 -52.55 -41.66
CA ASP A 421 -4.28 -52.99 -40.35
C ASP A 421 -4.34 -51.80 -39.36
N ASP A 422 -4.92 -52.03 -38.19
CA ASP A 422 -5.25 -50.98 -37.24
C ASP A 422 -4.16 -50.81 -36.20
N VAL A 423 -3.63 -49.64 -36.06
CA VAL A 423 -2.77 -49.27 -34.94
C VAL A 423 -3.54 -48.32 -34.05
N VAL A 424 -3.99 -48.80 -32.90
CA VAL A 424 -4.66 -47.96 -31.91
C VAL A 424 -3.64 -47.37 -30.95
N ARG A 425 -3.74 -46.07 -30.74
CA ARG A 425 -3.00 -45.39 -29.72
C ARG A 425 -3.97 -44.78 -28.74
N SER A 426 -3.79 -45.07 -27.48
CA SER A 426 -4.55 -44.47 -26.41
C SER A 426 -3.65 -43.60 -25.55
N ALA A 427 -4.19 -42.52 -25.10
CA ALA A 427 -3.61 -41.73 -24.00
C ALA A 427 -4.40 -42.04 -22.73
N ASP A 428 -3.74 -41.95 -21.60
CA ASP A 428 -4.41 -41.93 -20.31
C ASP A 428 -5.36 -40.75 -20.21
N THR A 429 -6.17 -40.73 -19.14
CA THR A 429 -7.05 -39.61 -18.86
C THR A 429 -6.30 -38.29 -18.93
N ILE A 430 -6.70 -37.41 -19.84
CA ILE A 430 -6.09 -36.11 -20.04
C ILE A 430 -6.98 -35.07 -19.42
N THR A 431 -6.39 -34.24 -18.58
CA THR A 431 -7.09 -33.10 -18.03
C THR A 431 -6.40 -31.81 -18.49
N THR A 432 -7.13 -30.93 -19.12
CA THR A 432 -6.59 -29.64 -19.53
C THR A 432 -6.39 -28.76 -18.26
N PRO A 433 -5.16 -28.36 -17.90
CA PRO A 433 -5.01 -27.45 -16.78
C PRO A 433 -5.49 -26.06 -17.19
N GLN A 434 -6.36 -25.46 -16.39
CA GLN A 434 -6.64 -24.04 -16.49
C GLN A 434 -5.62 -23.28 -15.68
N GLN A 435 -4.77 -22.55 -16.35
CA GLN A 435 -3.80 -21.68 -15.71
C GLN A 435 -3.42 -20.52 -16.63
N THR A 436 -3.06 -19.41 -16.04
CA THR A 436 -2.41 -18.29 -16.75
C THR A 436 -1.29 -17.76 -15.86
N ASN A 437 -0.30 -17.13 -16.45
CA ASN A 437 0.70 -16.41 -15.68
C ASN A 437 0.15 -15.05 -15.30
N PHE A 438 -0.12 -14.83 -14.03
CA PHE A 438 -0.56 -13.55 -13.52
C PHE A 438 0.66 -12.68 -13.18
N LYS A 439 0.99 -11.80 -14.11
CA LYS A 439 2.05 -10.83 -13.92
C LYS A 439 1.52 -9.64 -13.12
N ILE A 440 2.18 -9.31 -12.01
CA ILE A 440 1.80 -8.20 -11.15
C ILE A 440 1.82 -6.89 -11.94
N GLN A 441 2.87 -6.66 -12.71
CA GLN A 441 3.08 -5.48 -13.53
C GLN A 441 1.89 -5.18 -14.47
N ASP A 442 1.35 -6.19 -15.14
CA ASP A 442 0.27 -6.04 -16.12
C ASP A 442 -1.12 -5.80 -15.49
N ASN A 443 -1.22 -5.96 -14.19
CA ASN A 443 -2.49 -5.86 -13.45
C ASN A 443 -2.55 -4.65 -12.50
N PHE A 444 -1.53 -3.78 -12.51
CA PHE A 444 -1.63 -2.50 -11.81
C PHE A 444 -2.69 -1.60 -12.46
N PRO A 445 -3.42 -0.85 -11.65
CA PRO A 445 -4.29 0.20 -12.16
C PRO A 445 -3.48 1.28 -12.89
N ASP A 446 -4.14 2.02 -13.78
CA ASP A 446 -3.51 3.12 -14.51
C ASP A 446 -3.22 4.29 -13.55
N MET A 447 -2.05 4.25 -12.93
CA MET A 447 -1.59 5.19 -11.91
C MET A 447 -0.10 5.49 -12.13
N THR A 448 0.27 6.75 -12.03
CA THR A 448 1.68 7.14 -12.04
C THR A 448 2.36 6.83 -10.70
N ILE A 449 3.69 6.69 -10.72
CA ILE A 449 4.46 6.53 -9.49
C ILE A 449 4.26 7.74 -8.57
N LEU A 450 4.14 8.96 -9.12
CA LEU A 450 3.87 10.16 -8.33
C LEU A 450 2.51 10.11 -7.63
N GLU A 451 1.46 9.68 -8.33
CA GLU A 451 0.13 9.54 -7.72
C GLU A 451 0.14 8.53 -6.58
N PHE A 452 0.81 7.39 -6.78
CA PHE A 452 0.97 6.38 -5.73
C PHE A 452 1.74 6.92 -4.52
N MET A 453 2.94 7.47 -4.74
CA MET A 453 3.74 8.05 -3.66
C MET A 453 2.99 9.18 -2.96
N SER A 454 2.33 10.06 -3.73
CA SER A 454 1.48 11.13 -3.19
C SER A 454 0.36 10.59 -2.31
N GLY A 455 -0.25 9.49 -2.72
CA GLY A 455 -1.28 8.81 -1.94
C GLY A 455 -0.74 8.33 -0.58
N ILE A 456 0.38 7.60 -0.58
CA ILE A 456 1.05 7.10 0.64
C ILE A 456 1.46 8.26 1.55
N PHE A 457 2.08 9.31 1.00
CA PHE A 457 2.49 10.47 1.77
C PHE A 457 1.30 11.20 2.41
N LYS A 458 0.17 11.29 1.70
CA LYS A 458 -1.07 11.87 2.26
C LYS A 458 -1.75 10.98 3.29
N MET A 459 -1.64 9.65 3.20
CA MET A 459 -2.17 8.77 4.24
C MET A 459 -1.44 8.99 5.57
N PHE A 460 -0.12 9.03 5.54
CA PHE A 460 0.71 9.02 6.74
C PHE A 460 1.37 10.37 7.06
N ASN A 461 0.93 11.47 6.45
CA ASN A 461 1.49 12.81 6.65
C ASN A 461 3.01 12.87 6.53
N LEU A 462 3.54 12.20 5.49
CA LEU A 462 4.98 12.07 5.30
C LEU A 462 5.60 13.32 4.67
N VAL A 463 6.87 13.48 4.93
CA VAL A 463 7.77 14.46 4.31
C VAL A 463 9.03 13.75 3.85
N ALA A 464 9.69 14.31 2.84
CA ALA A 464 10.92 13.73 2.29
C ALA A 464 12.01 14.77 2.07
N GLU A 465 13.23 14.35 2.25
CA GLU A 465 14.43 15.06 1.84
C GLU A 465 15.43 14.08 1.20
N VAL A 466 16.29 14.58 0.30
CA VAL A 466 17.32 13.73 -0.31
C VAL A 466 18.66 14.04 0.34
N ARG A 467 19.30 13.00 0.85
CA ARG A 467 20.65 13.01 1.39
C ARG A 467 21.60 12.31 0.40
N ASN A 468 22.70 12.96 0.09
CA ASN A 468 23.76 12.36 -0.70
C ASN A 468 24.76 11.68 0.23
N ASP A 469 24.74 10.37 0.33
CA ASP A 469 25.65 9.60 1.19
C ASP A 469 27.02 9.46 0.51
N SER A 470 27.01 9.38 -0.83
CA SER A 470 28.22 9.41 -1.68
C SER A 470 27.85 9.89 -3.08
N PRO A 471 28.82 10.12 -3.98
CA PRO A 471 28.53 10.48 -5.37
C PRO A 471 27.63 9.49 -6.12
N THR A 472 27.66 8.22 -5.71
CA THR A 472 26.89 7.12 -6.33
C THR A 472 25.76 6.59 -5.46
N GLN A 473 25.60 7.09 -4.24
CA GLN A 473 24.57 6.63 -3.31
C GLN A 473 23.78 7.81 -2.75
N LYS A 474 22.46 7.75 -2.92
CA LYS A 474 21.52 8.76 -2.44
C LYS A 474 20.46 8.11 -1.59
N THR A 475 20.11 8.70 -0.47
CA THR A 475 19.03 8.24 0.39
C THR A 475 17.90 9.28 0.39
N VAL A 476 16.70 8.84 0.02
CA VAL A 476 15.47 9.62 0.21
C VAL A 476 15.00 9.37 1.63
N VAL A 477 15.30 10.32 2.52
CA VAL A 477 14.88 10.25 3.92
C VAL A 477 13.40 10.58 4.01
N VAL A 478 12.60 9.64 4.49
CA VAL A 478 11.14 9.77 4.61
C VAL A 478 10.75 9.61 6.07
N LYS A 479 10.08 10.62 6.62
CA LYS A 479 9.61 10.64 8.01
C LYS A 479 8.17 11.15 8.08
N THR A 480 7.47 10.85 9.17
CA THR A 480 6.25 11.60 9.49
C THR A 480 6.61 13.06 9.74
N LEU A 481 5.66 13.96 9.55
CA LEU A 481 5.91 15.39 9.81
C LEU A 481 6.31 15.64 11.28
N ASP A 482 5.71 14.89 12.19
CA ASP A 482 6.01 14.98 13.62
C ASP A 482 7.43 14.51 13.92
N ASP A 483 7.83 13.33 13.39
CA ASP A 483 9.20 12.81 13.54
C ASP A 483 10.23 13.72 12.88
N PHE A 484 9.89 14.35 11.77
CA PHE A 484 10.78 15.30 11.11
C PHE A 484 11.13 16.46 12.03
N TYR A 485 10.13 17.13 12.61
CA TYR A 485 10.38 18.28 13.49
C TYR A 485 10.96 17.89 14.86
N THR A 486 10.82 16.63 15.28
CA THR A 486 11.46 16.14 16.51
C THR A 486 12.85 15.57 16.29
N SER A 487 13.25 15.36 15.02
CA SER A 487 14.55 14.75 14.71
C SER A 487 15.74 15.66 14.96
N SER A 488 15.54 16.99 15.05
CA SER A 488 16.60 17.93 15.40
C SER A 488 16.46 18.40 16.83
N ILE A 489 17.53 18.29 17.60
CA ILE A 489 17.66 18.87 18.95
C ILE A 489 18.25 20.29 18.91
N VAL A 490 18.53 20.82 17.73
CA VAL A 490 19.18 22.12 17.57
C VAL A 490 18.17 23.24 17.78
N GLU A 491 18.37 24.01 18.82
CA GLU A 491 17.65 25.24 19.08
C GLU A 491 18.54 26.43 18.77
N THR A 492 18.11 27.30 17.87
CA THR A 492 18.88 28.47 17.47
C THR A 492 18.17 29.74 17.87
N ASP A 493 18.74 30.50 18.81
CA ASP A 493 18.26 31.84 19.16
C ASP A 493 18.64 32.85 18.07
N ILE A 494 17.63 33.32 17.36
CA ILE A 494 17.76 34.29 16.29
C ILE A 494 17.33 35.71 16.70
N THR A 495 16.96 35.93 17.94
CA THR A 495 16.42 37.21 18.44
C THR A 495 17.32 38.41 18.08
N SER A 496 18.63 38.27 18.21
CA SER A 496 19.61 39.33 17.88
C SER A 496 19.93 39.46 16.39
N LYS A 497 19.40 38.56 15.53
CA LYS A 497 19.69 38.46 14.07
C LYS A 497 18.55 39.00 13.22
N ILE A 498 17.36 39.18 13.80
CA ILE A 498 16.16 39.60 13.10
C ILE A 498 16.08 41.12 13.02
N ASP A 499 15.49 41.62 11.94
CA ASP A 499 15.13 43.01 11.76
C ASP A 499 13.78 43.29 12.45
N ILE A 500 13.86 43.92 13.63
CA ILE A 500 12.68 44.27 14.42
C ILE A 500 11.87 45.44 13.83
N SER A 501 12.40 46.14 12.83
CA SER A 501 11.70 47.27 12.20
C SER A 501 10.53 46.86 11.32
N SER A 502 10.49 45.59 10.87
CA SER A 502 9.42 45.09 10.04
C SER A 502 9.20 43.58 10.28
N SER A 503 8.10 43.23 10.90
CA SER A 503 7.62 41.87 11.03
C SER A 503 6.16 41.79 10.62
N LYS A 504 5.70 40.62 10.16
CA LYS A 504 4.29 40.39 9.87
C LYS A 504 3.81 39.17 10.65
N VAL A 505 2.64 39.31 11.21
CA VAL A 505 1.94 38.21 11.88
C VAL A 505 0.68 37.92 11.11
N GLU A 506 0.55 36.71 10.62
CA GLU A 506 -0.58 36.22 9.81
C GLU A 506 -1.27 35.07 10.54
N LYS A 507 -2.53 34.81 10.21
CA LYS A 507 -3.17 33.55 10.62
C LYS A 507 -2.45 32.37 10.00
N SER A 508 -2.35 31.24 10.71
CA SER A 508 -1.62 30.07 10.27
C SER A 508 -2.26 29.40 9.05
N LEU A 509 -3.58 29.25 9.04
CA LEU A 509 -4.31 28.65 7.93
C LEU A 509 -5.39 29.57 7.40
N PRO A 510 -5.55 29.62 6.06
CA PRO A 510 -6.63 30.37 5.42
C PRO A 510 -7.97 29.62 5.44
N TYR A 511 -7.98 28.33 5.84
CA TYR A 511 -9.13 27.44 5.77
C TYR A 511 -9.88 27.40 7.10
N THR A 512 -11.21 27.24 7.03
CA THR A 512 -12.09 27.04 8.18
C THR A 512 -12.43 25.57 8.39
N LYS A 513 -12.20 24.72 7.38
CA LYS A 513 -12.44 23.30 7.41
C LYS A 513 -11.38 22.53 6.64
N ILE A 514 -10.97 21.38 7.16
CA ILE A 514 -10.18 20.40 6.43
C ILE A 514 -10.96 19.10 6.41
N ASN A 515 -11.16 18.54 5.22
CA ASN A 515 -11.73 17.22 5.04
C ASN A 515 -10.64 16.21 4.65
N PHE A 516 -10.62 15.11 5.36
CA PHE A 516 -9.80 13.95 5.08
C PHE A 516 -10.70 12.88 4.48
N GLN A 517 -10.44 12.46 3.26
CA GLN A 517 -11.22 11.41 2.62
C GLN A 517 -10.44 10.78 1.48
N TYR A 518 -10.69 9.52 1.21
CA TYR A 518 -10.13 8.86 0.05
C TYR A 518 -10.70 9.45 -1.25
N GLN A 519 -9.93 9.35 -2.33
CA GLN A 519 -10.34 9.93 -3.62
C GLN A 519 -11.58 9.24 -4.17
N ASP A 520 -11.75 7.96 -3.87
CA ASP A 520 -12.81 7.15 -4.41
C ASP A 520 -13.45 6.25 -3.33
N THR A 521 -14.73 6.45 -3.10
CA THR A 521 -15.60 5.65 -2.22
C THR A 521 -16.86 5.25 -2.97
N GLY A 522 -16.74 4.95 -4.27
CA GLY A 522 -17.85 4.69 -5.17
C GLY A 522 -18.39 3.25 -5.18
N SER A 523 -17.73 2.31 -4.47
CA SER A 523 -18.23 0.95 -4.32
C SER A 523 -19.59 0.91 -3.59
N LEU A 524 -20.41 -0.09 -3.89
CA LEU A 524 -21.80 -0.19 -3.45
C LEU A 524 -21.99 0.11 -1.96
N LEU A 525 -21.29 -0.60 -1.08
CA LEU A 525 -21.49 -0.47 0.37
C LEU A 525 -20.96 0.86 0.91
N ALA A 526 -19.83 1.37 0.39
CA ALA A 526 -19.30 2.67 0.79
C ALA A 526 -20.22 3.82 0.35
N LYS A 527 -20.82 3.72 -0.84
CA LYS A 527 -21.79 4.68 -1.34
C LYS A 527 -23.08 4.65 -0.53
N GLU A 528 -23.61 3.46 -0.23
CA GLU A 528 -24.80 3.29 0.60
C GLU A 528 -24.59 3.83 2.02
N HIS A 529 -23.40 3.62 2.60
CA HIS A 529 -23.03 4.20 3.89
C HIS A 529 -23.13 5.74 3.87
N LYS A 530 -22.59 6.36 2.81
CA LYS A 530 -22.67 7.81 2.63
C LYS A 530 -24.10 8.31 2.45
N GLU A 531 -24.92 7.60 1.68
CA GLU A 531 -26.32 7.96 1.44
C GLU A 531 -27.17 7.82 2.72
N THR A 532 -26.90 6.81 3.53
CA THR A 532 -27.63 6.55 4.77
C THR A 532 -27.20 7.45 5.94
N ASN A 533 -25.86 7.64 6.13
CA ASN A 533 -25.33 8.33 7.29
C ASN A 533 -24.88 9.77 6.99
N ASN A 534 -24.87 10.18 5.73
CA ASN A 534 -24.31 11.47 5.26
C ASN A 534 -22.83 11.67 5.63
N ILE A 535 -22.10 10.59 5.83
CA ILE A 535 -20.67 10.56 6.16
C ILE A 535 -19.96 9.73 5.08
N THR A 536 -18.83 10.23 4.56
CA THR A 536 -18.02 9.48 3.61
C THR A 536 -17.29 8.37 4.35
N TRP A 537 -17.39 7.13 3.87
CA TRP A 537 -16.74 5.97 4.48
C TRP A 537 -15.24 6.21 4.68
N GLY A 538 -14.75 6.04 5.91
CA GLY A 538 -13.36 6.25 6.31
C GLY A 538 -12.89 7.72 6.27
N GLY A 539 -13.81 8.68 6.15
CA GLY A 539 -13.50 10.10 6.12
C GLY A 539 -13.59 10.79 7.47
N GLU A 540 -12.91 11.94 7.60
CA GLU A 540 -12.94 12.80 8.79
C GLU A 540 -12.98 14.27 8.37
N GLY A 541 -13.59 15.10 9.19
CA GLY A 541 -13.67 16.55 8.97
C GLY A 541 -13.32 17.32 10.23
N TYR A 542 -12.35 18.20 10.13
CA TYR A 542 -11.99 19.12 11.21
C TYR A 542 -12.43 20.55 10.87
N GLU A 543 -13.33 21.10 11.66
CA GLU A 543 -13.87 22.45 11.46
C GLU A 543 -13.48 23.38 12.61
N VAL A 544 -13.07 24.60 12.27
CA VAL A 544 -12.82 25.68 13.21
C VAL A 544 -13.27 27.02 12.60
N GLY A 545 -14.04 27.80 13.33
CA GLY A 545 -14.37 29.15 12.96
C GLY A 545 -15.81 29.37 12.53
N ASP A 546 -16.07 30.49 11.88
CA ASP A 546 -17.41 30.93 11.53
C ASP A 546 -17.87 30.27 10.23
N LYS A 547 -18.94 29.49 10.33
CA LYS A 547 -19.57 28.80 9.18
C LYS A 547 -20.02 29.74 8.05
N ARG A 548 -20.09 31.04 8.28
CA ARG A 548 -20.47 32.06 7.26
C ARG A 548 -19.36 32.29 6.22
N TYR A 549 -18.11 31.91 6.50
CA TYR A 549 -16.94 32.12 5.63
C TYR A 549 -16.26 30.78 5.35
N GLU A 550 -17.03 29.84 4.81
CA GLU A 550 -16.54 28.50 4.58
C GLU A 550 -15.46 28.49 3.49
N SER A 551 -14.27 28.13 3.89
CA SER A 551 -13.18 27.74 2.99
C SER A 551 -12.69 26.37 3.40
N VAL A 552 -12.88 25.39 2.48
CA VAL A 552 -12.58 23.99 2.74
C VAL A 552 -11.30 23.61 2.01
N TYR A 553 -10.45 22.88 2.71
CA TYR A 553 -9.32 22.19 2.10
C TYR A 553 -9.53 20.67 2.18
N GLU A 554 -9.21 19.96 1.12
CA GLU A 554 -9.38 18.51 1.07
C GLU A 554 -8.04 17.79 0.96
N ILE A 555 -7.81 16.85 1.87
CA ILE A 555 -6.69 15.92 1.82
C ILE A 555 -7.23 14.60 1.31
N LYS A 556 -6.87 14.28 0.05
CA LYS A 556 -7.35 13.10 -0.66
C LYS A 556 -6.16 12.24 -1.11
N PRO A 557 -5.88 11.10 -0.44
CA PRO A 557 -5.04 10.06 -1.02
C PRO A 557 -5.63 9.57 -2.34
N GLY A 558 -4.78 9.26 -3.32
CA GLY A 558 -5.18 8.86 -4.67
C GLY A 558 -5.75 7.43 -4.75
N PHE A 559 -6.25 6.87 -3.66
CA PHE A 559 -6.72 5.50 -3.53
C PHE A 559 -8.24 5.41 -3.40
N GLY A 560 -8.75 4.21 -3.69
CA GLY A 560 -10.09 3.81 -3.35
C GLY A 560 -10.19 3.29 -1.92
N HIS A 561 -11.35 3.45 -1.31
CA HIS A 561 -11.62 2.94 0.02
C HIS A 561 -12.92 2.16 0.01
N MET A 562 -12.81 0.85 0.22
CA MET A 562 -13.93 -0.08 0.14
C MET A 562 -14.45 -0.37 1.55
N LYS A 563 -15.77 -0.41 1.71
CA LYS A 563 -16.38 -0.98 2.88
C LYS A 563 -16.47 -2.50 2.69
N PHE A 564 -15.84 -3.25 3.58
CA PHE A 564 -15.94 -4.70 3.61
C PHE A 564 -17.19 -5.12 4.40
N GLU A 565 -17.71 -6.29 4.13
CA GLU A 565 -18.92 -6.81 4.75
C GLU A 565 -18.59 -8.02 5.62
N LYS A 566 -18.86 -7.93 6.92
CA LYS A 566 -18.88 -9.10 7.80
C LYS A 566 -20.17 -9.85 7.57
N LEU A 567 -20.06 -11.10 7.15
CA LEU A 567 -21.23 -11.90 6.77
C LEU A 567 -22.03 -12.33 7.99
N LYS A 568 -23.36 -12.31 7.85
CA LYS A 568 -24.28 -12.96 8.76
C LYS A 568 -24.63 -14.33 8.22
N ASP A 569 -24.75 -15.29 9.14
CA ASP A 569 -25.37 -16.57 8.84
C ASP A 569 -26.87 -16.39 8.61
N ASN A 570 -27.32 -16.71 7.42
CA ASN A 570 -28.73 -16.56 7.03
C ASN A 570 -29.68 -17.45 7.83
N SER A 571 -29.22 -18.60 8.33
CA SER A 571 -30.05 -19.51 9.14
C SER A 571 -30.15 -19.09 10.58
N THR A 572 -29.08 -18.62 11.20
CA THR A 572 -29.06 -18.27 12.64
C THR A 572 -29.22 -16.79 12.90
N GLY A 573 -28.90 -15.94 11.90
CA GLY A 573 -28.88 -14.50 12.04
C GLY A 573 -27.65 -13.97 12.81
N ASN A 574 -26.72 -14.84 13.23
CA ASN A 574 -25.49 -14.47 13.92
C ASN A 574 -24.43 -13.98 12.94
N PHE A 575 -23.53 -13.11 13.39
CA PHE A 575 -22.34 -12.78 12.62
C PHE A 575 -21.35 -13.94 12.61
N THR A 576 -20.73 -14.13 11.47
CA THR A 576 -19.62 -15.09 11.27
C THR A 576 -18.28 -14.37 11.41
N ASP A 577 -17.17 -15.12 11.39
CA ASP A 577 -15.83 -14.53 11.31
C ASP A 577 -15.46 -14.14 9.86
N ILE A 578 -16.32 -14.44 8.89
CA ILE A 578 -16.04 -14.21 7.47
C ILE A 578 -16.27 -12.76 7.09
N GLN A 579 -15.24 -12.10 6.58
CA GLN A 579 -15.34 -10.77 5.99
C GLN A 579 -14.98 -10.82 4.52
N VAL A 580 -15.77 -10.15 3.68
CA VAL A 580 -15.65 -10.16 2.23
C VAL A 580 -15.69 -8.76 1.64
N GLY A 581 -15.11 -8.61 0.46
CA GLY A 581 -15.23 -7.40 -0.36
C GLY A 581 -16.11 -7.66 -1.58
N PHE A 582 -16.94 -6.68 -1.93
CA PHE A 582 -17.79 -6.74 -3.10
C PHE A 582 -17.63 -5.44 -3.92
N SER A 583 -16.81 -5.50 -4.98
CA SER A 583 -16.44 -4.34 -5.80
C SER A 583 -17.40 -4.15 -6.97
N VAL A 584 -18.58 -3.57 -6.69
CA VAL A 584 -19.63 -3.36 -7.67
C VAL A 584 -20.32 -2.02 -7.46
N THR A 585 -21.13 -1.63 -8.45
CA THR A 585 -22.12 -0.56 -8.36
C THR A 585 -23.50 -1.09 -8.75
N ARG A 586 -24.57 -0.42 -8.35
CA ARG A 586 -25.92 -0.75 -8.83
C ARG A 586 -26.02 -0.47 -10.34
N SER A 587 -26.67 -1.40 -11.07
CA SER A 587 -27.01 -1.15 -12.48
C SER A 587 -28.12 -0.12 -12.58
N ASN A 588 -27.97 0.84 -13.49
CA ASN A 588 -29.01 1.86 -13.77
C ASN A 588 -30.21 1.33 -14.59
N ASN A 589 -30.22 0.06 -14.94
CA ASN A 589 -31.35 -0.52 -15.63
C ASN A 589 -32.48 -0.71 -14.63
N ASP A 590 -33.63 -0.02 -14.87
CA ASP A 590 -34.84 -0.10 -14.07
C ASP A 590 -35.20 -1.57 -13.81
N VAL A 591 -35.22 -1.94 -12.54
CA VAL A 591 -35.61 -3.27 -12.10
C VAL A 591 -37.13 -3.32 -12.21
N GLU A 592 -37.66 -4.07 -13.17
CA GLU A 592 -39.07 -4.46 -13.12
C GLU A 592 -39.38 -5.20 -11.82
N VAL A 593 -40.47 -4.87 -11.19
CA VAL A 593 -40.90 -5.47 -9.92
C VAL A 593 -40.84 -6.99 -10.02
N GLY A 594 -39.91 -7.59 -9.30
CA GLY A 594 -39.71 -9.06 -9.24
C GLY A 594 -38.48 -9.59 -9.93
N THR A 595 -37.62 -8.72 -10.50
CA THR A 595 -36.30 -9.10 -11.03
C THR A 595 -35.20 -8.79 -10.00
N GLN A 596 -34.18 -9.65 -9.95
CA GLN A 596 -33.03 -9.49 -9.03
C GLN A 596 -32.24 -8.21 -9.34
N GLU A 597 -31.74 -7.55 -8.30
CA GLU A 597 -30.81 -6.43 -8.45
C GLU A 597 -29.61 -6.87 -9.28
N ARG A 598 -29.29 -6.11 -10.32
CA ARG A 598 -28.11 -6.35 -11.14
C ARG A 598 -26.99 -5.43 -10.66
N TYR A 599 -25.83 -6.00 -10.51
CA TYR A 599 -24.63 -5.27 -10.16
C TYR A 599 -23.68 -5.22 -11.37
N ASN A 600 -23.02 -4.08 -11.54
CA ASN A 600 -21.93 -3.93 -12.49
C ASN A 600 -20.61 -3.93 -11.75
N PRO A 601 -19.57 -4.61 -12.26
CA PRO A 601 -18.23 -4.51 -11.71
C PRO A 601 -17.79 -3.05 -11.56
N TYR A 602 -17.09 -2.75 -10.47
CA TYR A 602 -16.58 -1.43 -10.17
C TYR A 602 -15.06 -1.46 -10.05
N ILE A 603 -14.39 -0.81 -10.99
CA ILE A 603 -12.92 -0.73 -10.96
C ILE A 603 -12.47 0.35 -9.98
N GLY A 604 -12.93 1.58 -10.12
CA GLY A 604 -12.56 2.70 -9.27
C GLY A 604 -11.05 2.99 -9.22
N LYS A 605 -10.63 3.58 -8.12
CA LYS A 605 -9.21 3.78 -7.79
C LYS A 605 -8.64 2.56 -7.07
N PRO A 606 -7.29 2.39 -7.06
CA PRO A 606 -6.66 1.27 -6.35
C PRO A 606 -7.08 1.19 -4.89
N VAL A 607 -7.48 0.00 -4.45
CA VAL A 607 -7.90 -0.24 -3.07
C VAL A 607 -6.71 -0.75 -2.26
N LEU A 608 -6.47 -0.11 -1.11
CA LEU A 608 -5.51 -0.55 -0.10
C LEU A 608 -6.26 -1.16 1.08
N PHE A 609 -5.74 -2.29 1.58
CA PHE A 609 -6.37 -3.01 2.69
C PHE A 609 -5.33 -3.84 3.46
N TYR A 610 -5.73 -4.38 4.60
CA TYR A 610 -4.95 -5.33 5.38
C TYR A 610 -5.52 -6.75 5.20
N PRO A 611 -4.74 -7.72 4.72
CA PRO A 611 -5.17 -9.12 4.72
C PRO A 611 -4.99 -9.72 6.13
N ILE A 612 -6.05 -10.25 6.69
CA ILE A 612 -6.02 -10.95 7.97
C ILE A 612 -6.17 -12.45 7.70
N LEU A 613 -5.21 -13.25 8.17
CA LEU A 613 -5.29 -14.70 8.09
C LEU A 613 -6.10 -15.24 9.26
N LEU A 614 -7.30 -15.70 9.00
CA LEU A 614 -8.09 -16.45 9.97
C LEU A 614 -7.56 -17.89 10.04
N SER A 615 -7.10 -18.28 11.22
CA SER A 615 -6.61 -19.62 11.49
C SER A 615 -7.63 -20.36 12.36
N SER A 616 -8.29 -21.35 11.78
CA SER A 616 -9.33 -22.14 12.46
C SER A 616 -10.52 -21.30 12.97
N PRO A 617 -11.12 -20.45 12.12
CA PRO A 617 -12.38 -19.78 12.49
C PRO A 617 -13.48 -20.79 12.76
N SER A 618 -14.59 -20.34 13.37
CA SER A 618 -15.76 -21.18 13.63
C SER A 618 -16.36 -21.74 12.34
N GLU A 619 -16.22 -21.00 11.25
CA GLU A 619 -16.77 -21.32 9.95
C GLU A 619 -15.69 -21.81 8.97
N THR A 620 -15.93 -22.97 8.36
CA THR A 620 -15.21 -23.40 7.17
C THR A 620 -15.89 -22.83 5.93
N ILE A 621 -15.11 -22.45 4.93
CA ILE A 621 -15.64 -22.00 3.65
C ILE A 621 -15.33 -23.03 2.55
N PRO A 622 -16.28 -23.35 1.65
CA PRO A 622 -15.98 -24.19 0.51
C PRO A 622 -15.17 -23.39 -0.54
N TYR A 623 -14.27 -24.07 -1.20
CA TYR A 623 -13.48 -23.53 -2.29
C TYR A 623 -13.79 -24.30 -3.57
N VAL A 624 -14.34 -23.59 -4.57
CA VAL A 624 -14.73 -24.20 -5.84
C VAL A 624 -13.60 -24.05 -6.84
N TYR A 625 -13.08 -25.18 -7.29
CA TYR A 625 -12.06 -25.24 -8.34
C TYR A 625 -12.55 -25.97 -9.62
N ASN A 626 -13.69 -26.64 -9.57
CA ASN A 626 -14.33 -27.26 -10.71
C ASN A 626 -15.77 -26.77 -10.88
N ASN A 627 -16.21 -26.64 -12.13
CA ASN A 627 -17.57 -26.27 -12.46
C ASN A 627 -18.57 -27.18 -11.75
N ARG A 628 -19.06 -26.74 -10.59
CA ARG A 628 -20.21 -27.30 -9.88
C ARG A 628 -20.06 -28.66 -9.15
N GLY A 629 -18.89 -29.25 -9.02
CA GLY A 629 -18.84 -30.60 -8.53
C GLY A 629 -17.81 -30.98 -7.48
N SER A 630 -16.80 -30.18 -7.25
CA SER A 630 -15.73 -30.52 -6.29
C SER A 630 -15.32 -29.29 -5.52
N TYR A 631 -15.57 -29.29 -4.24
CA TYR A 631 -15.07 -28.26 -3.34
C TYR A 631 -14.20 -28.91 -2.26
N SER A 632 -13.26 -28.12 -1.76
CA SER A 632 -12.41 -28.51 -0.64
C SER A 632 -12.67 -27.50 0.47
N PRO A 633 -13.20 -27.91 1.64
CA PRO A 633 -13.44 -26.98 2.74
C PRO A 633 -12.12 -26.35 3.20
N LEU A 634 -12.12 -25.05 3.42
CA LEU A 634 -11.00 -24.28 3.94
C LEU A 634 -11.28 -23.90 5.38
N SER A 635 -10.39 -24.27 6.28
CA SER A 635 -10.39 -23.86 7.69
C SER A 635 -9.38 -22.76 8.01
N THR A 636 -8.70 -22.25 6.99
CA THR A 636 -7.74 -21.14 7.08
C THR A 636 -7.84 -20.34 5.79
N TYR A 637 -8.01 -19.04 5.88
CA TYR A 637 -8.12 -18.18 4.68
C TYR A 637 -7.91 -16.71 5.02
N PHE A 638 -7.47 -15.92 4.01
CA PHE A 638 -7.32 -14.48 4.14
C PHE A 638 -8.63 -13.74 3.91
N ILE A 639 -9.01 -12.90 4.87
CA ILE A 639 -10.08 -11.92 4.73
C ILE A 639 -9.50 -10.52 4.49
N PRO A 640 -10.17 -9.66 3.71
CA PRO A 640 -9.80 -8.25 3.60
C PRO A 640 -10.30 -7.47 4.82
N SER A 641 -9.52 -6.47 5.27
CA SER A 641 -9.91 -5.60 6.39
C SER A 641 -9.38 -4.18 6.21
N ASN A 642 -10.07 -3.20 6.78
CA ASN A 642 -9.58 -1.85 6.95
C ASN A 642 -8.79 -1.67 8.27
N ALA A 643 -8.84 -2.66 9.14
CA ALA A 643 -8.06 -2.73 10.38
C ALA A 643 -6.85 -3.64 10.24
N VAL A 644 -5.78 -3.36 10.98
CA VAL A 644 -4.52 -4.12 10.95
C VAL A 644 -4.69 -5.55 11.48
N SER A 645 -5.64 -5.76 12.38
CA SER A 645 -6.00 -7.08 12.92
C SER A 645 -7.45 -7.10 13.42
N THR A 646 -7.93 -8.29 13.82
CA THR A 646 -9.30 -8.46 14.34
C THR A 646 -9.52 -7.81 15.71
N ASP A 647 -8.46 -7.64 16.49
CA ASP A 647 -8.54 -7.26 17.92
C ASP A 647 -8.24 -5.78 18.15
N ILE A 648 -8.12 -4.95 17.10
CA ILE A 648 -7.39 -3.71 17.26
C ILE A 648 -8.11 -2.49 16.80
N SER A 649 -7.71 -1.45 17.52
CA SER A 649 -7.97 -0.04 17.38
C SER A 649 -7.33 0.62 16.14
N LYS A 650 -6.34 -0.01 15.45
CA LYS A 650 -5.62 0.60 14.31
C LYS A 650 -6.29 0.32 12.97
N THR A 651 -6.55 1.39 12.23
CA THR A 651 -7.25 1.32 10.95
C THR A 651 -6.65 2.27 9.91
N ASN A 652 -6.87 1.98 8.62
CA ASN A 652 -6.55 2.89 7.52
C ASN A 652 -7.67 3.92 7.25
N HIS A 653 -8.69 4.04 8.11
CA HIS A 653 -9.63 5.15 8.07
C HIS A 653 -8.99 6.46 8.55
N PHE A 654 -9.49 7.59 8.10
CA PHE A 654 -9.19 8.88 8.74
C PHE A 654 -10.08 9.16 9.95
N GLY A 655 -11.32 8.69 9.94
CA GLY A 655 -12.32 8.91 10.98
C GLY A 655 -12.43 7.76 11.97
N GLU A 656 -13.26 7.99 12.99
CA GLU A 656 -13.60 7.00 14.03
C GLU A 656 -14.72 6.08 13.55
N GLU A 657 -14.56 5.47 12.41
CA GLU A 657 -15.53 4.49 11.90
C GLU A 657 -15.48 3.21 12.71
N LEU A 658 -16.63 2.53 12.77
CA LEU A 658 -16.71 1.21 13.38
C LEU A 658 -15.90 0.19 12.57
N ASN A 659 -15.23 -0.71 13.27
CA ASN A 659 -14.65 -1.89 12.64
C ASN A 659 -15.76 -2.74 12.03
N GLU A 660 -15.68 -3.00 10.74
CA GLU A 660 -16.60 -3.90 10.05
C GLU A 660 -16.56 -5.30 10.67
N TYR A 661 -15.38 -5.72 11.14
CA TYR A 661 -15.18 -7.03 11.76
C TYR A 661 -15.87 -7.13 13.12
N ASP A 662 -15.89 -6.04 13.88
CA ASP A 662 -16.53 -6.01 15.22
C ASP A 662 -17.96 -5.44 15.15
N ALA A 663 -18.75 -5.93 14.22
CA ALA A 663 -20.11 -5.45 13.98
C ALA A 663 -21.14 -5.87 15.05
N ASP A 664 -20.72 -6.33 16.21
CA ASP A 664 -21.63 -6.49 17.34
C ASP A 664 -21.97 -5.11 17.90
N ILE A 665 -23.18 -4.64 17.57
CA ILE A 665 -23.71 -3.33 17.96
C ILE A 665 -23.73 -3.14 19.50
N SER A 666 -23.63 -4.21 20.27
CA SER A 666 -23.60 -4.17 21.73
C SER A 666 -22.21 -3.82 22.30
N ASN A 667 -21.14 -3.96 21.53
CA ASN A 667 -19.75 -3.71 21.89
C ASN A 667 -19.01 -2.82 20.88
N SER A 668 -19.70 -1.89 20.24
CA SER A 668 -19.12 -1.00 19.24
C SER A 668 -17.88 -0.28 19.79
N GLN A 669 -16.70 -0.84 19.53
CA GLN A 669 -15.44 -0.17 19.78
C GLN A 669 -15.15 0.77 18.62
N THR A 670 -15.07 2.05 18.91
CA THR A 670 -14.55 3.04 17.98
C THR A 670 -13.05 2.92 17.90
N TYR A 671 -12.50 3.02 16.69
CA TYR A 671 -11.06 3.05 16.50
C TYR A 671 -10.50 4.37 16.97
N SER A 672 -9.77 4.32 18.07
CA SER A 672 -9.02 5.48 18.57
C SER A 672 -7.73 5.75 17.79
N GLU A 673 -7.21 4.74 17.07
CA GLU A 673 -5.94 4.81 16.32
C GLU A 673 -6.20 4.79 14.81
N ASN A 674 -6.77 5.88 14.29
CA ASN A 674 -7.00 6.10 12.88
C ASN A 674 -5.89 6.99 12.26
N LEU A 675 -5.86 7.13 10.94
CA LEU A 675 -4.83 7.91 10.24
C LEU A 675 -4.80 9.40 10.68
N TYR A 676 -5.97 9.97 11.01
CA TYR A 676 -6.02 11.33 11.50
C TYR A 676 -5.38 11.45 12.89
N SER A 677 -5.79 10.60 13.84
CA SER A 677 -5.29 10.66 15.22
C SER A 677 -3.79 10.37 15.31
N LEU A 678 -3.29 9.41 14.53
CA LEU A 678 -1.89 8.99 14.56
C LEU A 678 -0.94 9.96 13.81
N TYR A 679 -1.38 10.55 12.69
CA TYR A 679 -0.46 11.25 11.78
C TYR A 679 -0.78 12.72 11.55
N TYR A 680 -2.00 13.18 11.86
CA TYR A 680 -2.44 14.51 11.53
C TYR A 680 -2.86 15.36 12.72
N GLU A 681 -3.37 14.76 13.78
CA GLU A 681 -4.05 15.44 14.86
C GLU A 681 -3.18 16.54 15.50
N ASN A 682 -1.94 16.20 15.85
CA ASN A 682 -1.00 17.15 16.46
C ASN A 682 -0.78 18.38 15.57
N TYR A 683 -0.51 18.13 14.30
CA TYR A 683 -0.30 19.18 13.32
C TYR A 683 -1.55 20.03 13.11
N ILE A 684 -2.71 19.42 12.87
CA ILE A 684 -3.96 20.13 12.58
C ILE A 684 -4.42 20.94 13.81
N ARG A 685 -4.42 20.35 14.99
CA ARG A 685 -4.75 21.06 16.24
C ARG A 685 -3.83 22.25 16.48
N SER A 686 -2.56 22.13 16.17
CA SER A 686 -1.62 23.23 16.29
C SER A 686 -1.92 24.36 15.31
N VAL A 687 -2.02 24.05 14.00
CA VAL A 687 -2.18 25.08 12.97
C VAL A 687 -3.56 25.75 12.99
N PHE A 688 -4.60 25.04 13.45
CA PHE A 688 -5.94 25.61 13.63
C PHE A 688 -6.14 26.33 14.97
N ASN A 689 -5.18 26.21 15.90
CA ASN A 689 -5.29 26.89 17.16
C ASN A 689 -5.35 28.41 16.95
N PRO A 690 -6.41 29.12 17.39
CA PRO A 690 -6.56 30.56 17.16
C PRO A 690 -5.46 31.40 17.83
N LYS A 691 -4.73 30.85 18.80
CA LYS A 691 -3.57 31.50 19.42
C LYS A 691 -2.28 31.34 18.62
N LYS A 692 -2.23 30.39 17.68
CA LYS A 692 -1.05 30.17 16.85
C LYS A 692 -1.01 31.12 15.66
N ARG A 693 0.17 31.55 15.27
CA ARG A 693 0.40 32.51 14.21
C ARG A 693 1.50 32.05 13.29
N LEU A 694 1.41 32.47 12.05
CA LEU A 694 2.52 32.44 11.10
C LEU A 694 3.25 33.80 11.22
N ILE A 695 4.52 33.75 11.59
CA ILE A 695 5.33 34.96 11.77
C ILE A 695 6.28 35.05 10.60
N LYS A 696 6.30 36.20 9.94
CA LYS A 696 7.26 36.53 8.89
C LYS A 696 8.28 37.51 9.39
N LEU A 697 9.54 37.10 9.35
CA LEU A 697 10.67 37.86 9.85
C LEU A 697 11.75 37.98 8.78
N ASN A 698 12.41 39.10 8.75
CA ASN A 698 13.64 39.30 7.98
C ASN A 698 14.84 39.34 8.94
N GLY A 699 15.98 38.83 8.49
CA GLY A 699 17.18 38.82 9.31
C GLY A 699 18.45 38.69 8.49
N VAL A 700 19.58 38.85 9.19
CA VAL A 700 20.91 38.61 8.61
C VAL A 700 21.63 37.59 9.47
N PHE A 701 21.97 36.50 8.87
CA PHE A 701 22.49 35.31 9.54
C PHE A 701 23.98 35.12 9.25
N SER A 702 24.65 34.49 10.20
CA SER A 702 26.08 34.17 10.06
C SER A 702 26.32 33.06 9.04
N ASN A 703 27.57 32.98 8.57
CA ASN A 703 27.99 31.93 7.66
C ASN A 703 27.79 30.53 8.28
N SER A 704 28.00 30.38 9.58
CA SER A 704 27.80 29.12 10.28
C SER A 704 26.32 28.69 10.23
N PHE A 705 25.39 29.62 10.43
CA PHE A 705 23.98 29.34 10.30
C PHE A 705 23.62 28.96 8.85
N THR A 706 24.08 29.77 7.87
CA THR A 706 23.75 29.58 6.47
C THR A 706 24.23 28.23 5.92
N SER A 707 25.37 27.74 6.40
CA SER A 707 25.94 26.47 5.93
C SER A 707 25.32 25.23 6.60
N ASN A 708 24.78 25.35 7.82
CA ASN A 708 24.46 24.18 8.66
C ASN A 708 23.00 24.09 9.09
N PHE A 709 22.14 25.08 8.76
CA PHE A 709 20.76 25.00 9.20
C PHE A 709 20.01 23.82 8.57
N SER A 710 19.16 23.19 9.37
CA SER A 710 18.15 22.22 8.93
C SER A 710 16.76 22.83 9.02
N LEU A 711 15.86 22.43 8.14
CA LEU A 711 14.44 22.81 8.25
C LEU A 711 13.75 22.18 9.47
N ALA A 712 14.35 21.16 10.05
CA ALA A 712 13.91 20.54 11.30
C ALA A 712 14.32 21.33 12.55
N ASP A 713 15.24 22.31 12.43
CA ASP A 713 15.74 23.05 13.58
C ASP A 713 14.66 23.97 14.17
N THR A 714 14.69 24.10 15.48
CA THR A 714 13.83 25.01 16.21
C THR A 714 14.44 26.41 16.28
N MET A 715 13.70 27.41 15.82
CA MET A 715 14.10 28.81 15.95
C MET A 715 13.52 29.41 17.23
N VAL A 716 14.37 30.06 18.03
CA VAL A 716 13.95 30.79 19.21
C VAL A 716 13.94 32.29 18.91
N VAL A 717 12.80 32.95 19.15
CA VAL A 717 12.61 34.40 18.98
C VAL A 717 12.04 34.97 20.27
N SER A 718 12.79 35.81 20.94
CA SER A 718 12.37 36.44 22.21
C SER A 718 11.91 35.43 23.28
N GLY A 719 12.54 34.26 23.33
CA GLY A 719 12.23 33.15 24.26
C GLY A 719 11.14 32.18 23.79
N GLU A 720 10.43 32.48 22.71
CA GLU A 720 9.40 31.62 22.14
C GLU A 720 9.99 30.72 21.04
N LYS A 721 9.51 29.46 20.95
CA LYS A 721 9.99 28.44 20.02
C LYS A 721 9.11 28.34 18.78
N TYR A 722 9.76 28.20 17.63
CA TYR A 722 9.11 28.13 16.32
C TYR A 722 9.75 27.08 15.43
N ASN A 723 8.92 26.39 14.65
CA ASN A 723 9.35 25.54 13.54
C ASN A 723 9.48 26.39 12.26
N ILE A 724 10.42 26.02 11.39
CA ILE A 724 10.58 26.68 10.09
C ILE A 724 9.52 26.16 9.13
N ASN A 725 8.58 27.03 8.72
CA ASN A 725 7.66 26.71 7.63
C ASN A 725 8.33 26.94 6.27
N LYS A 726 9.05 28.05 6.14
CA LYS A 726 9.71 28.46 4.90
C LYS A 726 10.86 29.40 5.18
N ILE A 727 11.94 29.26 4.44
CA ILE A 727 13.07 30.19 4.44
C ILE A 727 13.44 30.59 3.02
N ASN A 728 13.62 31.89 2.80
CA ASN A 728 14.27 32.45 1.62
C ASN A 728 15.58 33.04 2.07
N LEU A 729 16.68 32.47 1.61
CA LEU A 729 18.03 32.83 2.06
C LEU A 729 18.87 33.31 0.87
N ASP A 730 19.41 34.51 0.95
CA ASP A 730 20.49 34.95 0.08
C ASP A 730 21.83 34.47 0.65
N ILE A 731 22.37 33.43 0.03
CA ILE A 731 23.61 32.78 0.50
C ILE A 731 24.87 33.65 0.35
N VAL A 732 24.81 34.73 -0.45
CA VAL A 732 25.90 35.69 -0.62
C VAL A 732 25.98 36.66 0.55
N THR A 733 24.83 37.18 0.96
CA THR A 733 24.75 38.25 1.96
C THR A 733 24.35 37.78 3.35
N GLY A 734 23.84 36.53 3.46
CA GLY A 734 23.24 36.00 4.69
C GLY A 734 21.89 36.61 5.03
N LYS A 735 21.30 37.43 4.16
CA LYS A 735 19.95 37.95 4.36
C LYS A 735 18.94 36.84 4.17
N ALA A 736 18.02 36.68 5.10
CA ALA A 736 16.94 35.73 4.98
C ALA A 736 15.59 36.33 5.35
N SER A 737 14.55 35.79 4.69
CA SER A 737 13.16 35.96 5.09
C SER A 737 12.65 34.63 5.59
N LEU A 738 12.21 34.58 6.83
CA LEU A 738 11.73 33.40 7.53
C LEU A 738 10.20 33.45 7.66
N GLU A 739 9.54 32.39 7.35
CA GLU A 739 8.16 32.14 7.78
C GLU A 739 8.22 31.06 8.88
N LEU A 740 7.85 31.42 10.07
CA LEU A 740 7.93 30.60 11.26
C LEU A 740 6.52 30.30 11.76
N ILE A 741 6.29 29.07 12.18
CA ILE A 741 5.07 28.64 12.86
C ILE A 741 5.43 28.25 14.30
N SER A 742 4.62 28.67 15.29
CA SER A 742 4.86 28.24 16.66
C SER A 742 4.96 26.72 16.73
N THR A 743 5.96 26.21 17.43
CA THR A 743 6.12 24.76 17.62
C THR A 743 4.80 24.16 18.08
N TYR A 744 4.36 23.11 17.43
CA TYR A 744 3.29 22.29 17.96
C TYR A 744 3.91 21.23 18.88
N ALA A 745 3.25 21.04 20.01
CA ALA A 745 3.66 19.96 20.88
C ALA A 745 3.45 18.67 20.08
N THR A 746 4.53 17.94 19.80
CA THR A 746 4.46 16.52 19.58
C THR A 746 3.61 15.93 20.69
N ALA A 747 2.85 14.89 20.41
CA ALA A 747 1.89 14.23 21.30
C ALA A 747 2.21 14.54 22.75
N SER A 748 1.30 15.20 23.47
CA SER A 748 1.61 15.70 24.80
C SER A 748 2.06 14.56 25.68
N TYR A 749 3.34 14.25 25.59
CA TYR A 749 3.96 13.48 26.65
C TYR A 749 3.87 14.34 27.88
N LEU A 750 2.91 14.00 28.71
CA LEU A 750 2.56 14.83 29.87
C LEU A 750 3.40 14.36 31.02
N CYS A 751 4.48 15.08 31.29
CA CYS A 751 5.18 14.92 32.54
C CYS A 751 4.18 15.18 33.70
N LEU A 752 3.92 14.15 34.48
CA LEU A 752 3.03 14.27 35.62
C LEU A 752 3.73 14.95 36.78
N PRO A 753 3.05 15.84 37.54
CA PRO A 753 3.59 16.39 38.78
C PRO A 753 3.67 15.32 39.86
N SER A 754 4.48 15.55 40.89
CA SER A 754 4.62 14.62 42.01
C SER A 754 3.35 14.39 42.80
N LEU A 755 2.44 15.33 42.80
CA LEU A 755 1.09 15.22 43.35
C LEU A 755 0.09 15.54 42.25
N LEU A 756 -0.78 14.61 41.93
CA LEU A 756 -1.75 14.76 40.85
C LEU A 756 -3.13 14.25 41.27
N GLN A 757 -4.16 14.91 40.78
CA GLN A 757 -5.53 14.53 41.04
C GLN A 757 -6.01 13.56 39.94
N VAL A 758 -6.68 12.48 40.35
CA VAL A 758 -7.29 11.50 39.45
C VAL A 758 -8.78 11.78 39.33
N ARG A 759 -9.23 11.90 38.09
CA ARG A 759 -10.64 12.06 37.73
C ARG A 759 -11.07 10.92 36.82
N ILE A 760 -12.30 10.47 36.97
CA ILE A 760 -12.93 9.53 36.06
C ILE A 760 -13.84 10.30 35.12
N GLU A 761 -13.69 10.06 33.84
CA GLU A 761 -14.58 10.60 32.84
C GLU A 761 -15.38 9.47 32.18
N SER A 762 -16.68 9.69 32.08
CA SER A 762 -17.56 8.79 31.35
C SER A 762 -17.56 9.18 29.88
N ILE A 763 -17.21 8.24 29.03
CA ILE A 763 -17.22 8.42 27.58
C ILE A 763 -18.19 7.44 26.95
N THR A 764 -18.51 7.63 25.66
CA THR A 764 -19.32 6.67 24.92
C THR A 764 -18.55 5.34 24.82
N GLY A 765 -19.06 4.30 25.49
CA GLY A 765 -18.43 2.97 25.53
C GLY A 765 -17.61 2.63 26.77
N GLY A 766 -17.46 3.54 27.76
CA GLY A 766 -16.72 3.19 28.98
C GLY A 766 -16.33 4.37 29.86
N TYR A 767 -15.18 4.22 30.47
CA TYR A 767 -14.61 5.20 31.39
C TYR A 767 -13.14 5.44 31.10
N LEU A 768 -12.64 6.67 31.36
CA LEU A 768 -11.23 7.03 31.29
C LEU A 768 -10.70 7.50 32.63
N TYR A 769 -9.45 7.12 32.92
CA TYR A 769 -8.68 7.83 33.95
C TYR A 769 -8.06 9.10 33.37
N ILE A 770 -8.30 10.22 33.99
CA ILE A 770 -7.70 11.49 33.64
C ILE A 770 -6.81 11.93 34.79
N PHE A 771 -5.52 12.10 34.50
CA PHE A 771 -4.54 12.53 35.50
C PHE A 771 -4.24 14.03 35.34
N ASP A 772 -4.36 14.77 36.42
CA ASP A 772 -4.11 16.20 36.49
C ASP A 772 -4.90 17.03 35.42
N ASN A 773 -6.15 16.58 35.15
CA ASN A 773 -7.02 17.20 34.12
C ASN A 773 -6.41 17.29 32.72
N LYS A 774 -5.49 16.40 32.39
CA LYS A 774 -4.80 16.36 31.09
C LYS A 774 -5.10 15.05 30.35
N TYR A 775 -5.16 15.11 29.04
CA TYR A 775 -5.32 13.96 28.16
C TYR A 775 -4.03 13.75 27.38
N GLY A 776 -3.54 12.53 27.30
CA GLY A 776 -2.35 12.20 26.54
C GLY A 776 -1.61 10.98 27.07
N VAL A 777 -0.42 10.73 26.56
CA VAL A 777 0.50 9.73 27.08
C VAL A 777 1.21 10.31 28.29
N TYR A 778 1.03 9.68 29.44
CA TYR A 778 1.61 10.18 30.69
C TYR A 778 3.05 9.72 30.85
N GLN A 779 3.87 10.63 31.41
CA GLN A 779 5.30 10.35 31.61
C GLN A 779 5.71 10.60 33.07
N LEU A 780 6.59 9.71 33.57
CA LEU A 780 7.22 9.80 34.88
C LEU A 780 8.74 9.73 34.76
N ALA A 781 9.47 10.60 35.48
CA ALA A 781 10.88 10.43 35.72
C ALA A 781 11.11 9.64 37.04
N SER A 782 12.37 9.38 37.40
CA SER A 782 12.70 8.83 38.71
C SER A 782 12.22 9.77 39.83
N GLY A 783 11.47 9.22 40.78
CA GLY A 783 10.85 10.01 41.84
C GLY A 783 9.64 9.32 42.45
N THR A 784 8.95 10.02 43.34
CA THR A 784 7.72 9.53 44.01
C THR A 784 6.55 10.41 43.60
N TYR A 785 5.46 9.78 43.21
CA TYR A 785 4.24 10.42 42.71
C TYR A 785 3.05 9.97 43.55
N THR A 786 2.15 10.88 43.88
CA THR A 786 0.88 10.58 44.56
C THR A 786 -0.28 10.83 43.61
N PHE A 787 -0.97 9.76 43.27
CA PHE A 787 -2.23 9.79 42.50
C PHE A 787 -3.37 9.89 43.50
N SER A 788 -3.91 11.08 43.69
CA SER A 788 -4.92 11.33 44.73
C SER A 788 -6.34 11.18 44.21
N ASP A 789 -7.25 10.90 45.15
CA ASP A 789 -8.71 10.85 44.94
C ASP A 789 -9.19 9.74 43.97
N ILE A 790 -8.45 8.63 43.87
CA ILE A 790 -8.92 7.48 43.04
C ILE A 790 -10.22 6.92 43.63
N PRO A 791 -11.34 6.97 42.89
CA PRO A 791 -12.65 6.55 43.44
C PRO A 791 -12.66 5.07 43.82
N SER A 792 -13.35 4.73 44.89
CA SER A 792 -13.51 3.33 45.33
C SER A 792 -14.27 2.45 44.33
N SER A 793 -15.05 3.05 43.44
CA SER A 793 -15.71 2.37 42.31
C SER A 793 -14.79 2.05 41.16
N HIS A 794 -13.59 2.65 41.10
CA HIS A 794 -12.59 2.48 40.08
C HIS A 794 -11.19 2.27 40.67
N PRO A 795 -10.97 1.16 41.43
CA PRO A 795 -9.64 0.88 41.97
C PRO A 795 -8.62 0.65 40.84
N ILE A 796 -7.40 1.19 40.95
CA ILE A 796 -6.36 1.15 39.95
C ILE A 796 -5.22 0.19 40.30
N ALA A 797 -4.65 -0.45 39.28
CA ALA A 797 -3.38 -1.14 39.33
C ALA A 797 -2.47 -0.70 38.20
N PHE A 798 -1.16 -0.70 38.43
CA PHE A 798 -0.14 -0.42 37.41
C PHE A 798 0.55 -1.72 37.01
N TYR A 799 0.49 -2.07 35.73
CA TYR A 799 1.04 -3.31 35.18
C TYR A 799 2.54 -3.17 34.93
N ASN A 800 3.32 -3.34 36.00
CA ASN A 800 4.76 -3.17 35.99
C ASN A 800 5.52 -4.36 35.35
N ASN A 801 4.82 -5.43 34.97
CA ASN A 801 5.35 -6.55 34.17
C ASN A 801 6.63 -7.18 34.77
N GLY A 802 6.69 -7.35 36.09
CA GLY A 802 7.86 -7.86 36.81
C GLY A 802 9.00 -6.85 36.97
N LYS A 803 8.74 -5.55 36.78
CA LYS A 803 9.69 -4.44 36.95
C LYS A 803 9.53 -3.71 38.28
N GLU A 804 9.20 -4.43 39.36
CA GLU A 804 8.93 -3.86 40.67
C GLU A 804 10.14 -3.07 41.22
N SER A 805 11.37 -3.43 40.82
CA SER A 805 12.58 -2.70 41.21
C SER A 805 12.68 -1.33 40.52
N LEU A 806 12.03 -1.13 39.35
CA LEU A 806 12.08 0.09 38.56
C LEU A 806 10.84 0.96 38.79
N ILE A 807 9.66 0.34 38.95
CA ILE A 807 8.42 1.03 39.27
C ILE A 807 7.59 0.16 40.20
N SER A 808 7.19 0.72 41.32
CA SER A 808 6.33 0.09 42.34
C SER A 808 5.22 1.04 42.77
N TYR A 809 4.13 0.50 43.31
CA TYR A 809 2.99 1.30 43.79
C TYR A 809 2.35 0.70 45.01
N THR A 810 1.81 1.56 45.87
CA THR A 810 1.16 1.20 47.13
C THR A 810 -0.02 2.14 47.45
N GLY A 811 -0.99 1.66 48.20
CA GLY A 811 -2.15 2.47 48.53
C GLY A 811 -3.11 1.73 49.47
N THR A 812 -4.35 2.18 49.55
CA THR A 812 -5.43 1.48 50.28
C THR A 812 -6.00 0.41 49.38
N VAL A 813 -5.84 -0.88 49.71
CA VAL A 813 -6.35 -2.03 48.95
C VAL A 813 -7.87 -1.94 48.81
N ASN A 814 -8.30 -1.95 47.57
CA ASN A 814 -9.72 -2.02 47.22
C ASN A 814 -9.88 -2.87 45.94
N GLY A 815 -10.80 -3.82 45.96
CA GLY A 815 -10.98 -4.82 44.88
C GLY A 815 -10.12 -6.08 45.06
N GLY A 816 -9.05 -6.06 45.88
CA GLY A 816 -8.19 -7.21 46.12
C GLY A 816 -7.11 -7.39 45.02
N THR A 817 -6.87 -8.65 44.63
CA THR A 817 -5.88 -9.01 43.59
C THR A 817 -6.58 -9.61 42.38
N LYS A 818 -6.05 -9.35 41.18
CA LYS A 818 -6.51 -9.92 39.91
C LYS A 818 -5.30 -10.30 39.04
N THR A 819 -5.40 -11.40 38.33
CA THR A 819 -4.40 -11.77 37.34
C THR A 819 -4.66 -10.96 36.07
N GLY A 820 -3.66 -10.19 35.64
CA GLY A 820 -3.72 -9.40 34.42
C GLY A 820 -3.60 -10.27 33.16
N LEU A 821 -3.80 -9.65 32.00
CA LEU A 821 -3.63 -10.32 30.70
C LEU A 821 -2.18 -10.80 30.45
N ASP A 822 -1.21 -10.22 31.11
CA ASP A 822 0.21 -10.62 31.09
C ASP A 822 0.53 -11.85 31.97
N GLY A 823 -0.49 -12.40 32.67
CA GLY A 823 -0.34 -13.54 33.56
C GLY A 823 0.21 -13.23 34.96
N ASN A 824 0.57 -11.98 35.26
CA ASN A 824 1.01 -11.55 36.59
C ASN A 824 -0.17 -11.16 37.46
N THR A 825 0.00 -11.22 38.78
CA THR A 825 -1.06 -10.84 39.73
C THR A 825 -0.82 -9.46 40.30
N TYR A 826 -1.78 -8.58 40.16
CA TYR A 826 -1.73 -7.19 40.59
C TYR A 826 -2.70 -6.87 41.71
N THR A 827 -2.29 -6.02 42.64
CA THR A 827 -3.14 -5.51 43.73
C THR A 827 -3.72 -4.15 43.31
N TYR A 828 -5.01 -3.98 43.51
CA TYR A 828 -5.74 -2.78 43.15
C TYR A 828 -5.98 -1.87 44.35
N TYR A 829 -5.81 -0.57 44.15
CA TYR A 829 -5.87 0.43 45.21
C TYR A 829 -6.86 1.55 44.87
N SER A 830 -7.39 2.22 45.90
CA SER A 830 -8.21 3.43 45.76
C SER A 830 -7.77 4.49 46.77
N GLY A 831 -8.33 5.71 46.68
CA GLY A 831 -7.88 6.85 47.44
C GLY A 831 -6.51 7.37 46.93
N ASP A 832 -5.58 7.63 47.83
CA ASP A 832 -4.24 8.07 47.44
C ASP A 832 -3.34 6.87 47.17
N VAL A 833 -2.86 6.79 45.96
CA VAL A 833 -1.90 5.73 45.49
C VAL A 833 -0.54 6.34 45.25
N THR A 834 0.45 5.84 45.97
CA THR A 834 1.83 6.29 45.80
C THR A 834 2.55 5.38 44.78
N VAL A 835 3.08 5.97 43.72
CA VAL A 835 3.88 5.31 42.70
C VAL A 835 5.33 5.78 42.86
N THR A 836 6.26 4.82 43.01
CA THR A 836 7.68 5.08 43.16
C THR A 836 8.42 4.58 41.92
N VAL A 837 9.14 5.50 41.26
CA VAL A 837 9.95 5.22 40.07
C VAL A 837 11.43 5.34 40.43
N ASN A 838 12.16 4.25 40.29
CA ASN A 838 13.58 4.13 40.60
C ASN A 838 14.48 4.11 39.33
N GLY A 839 13.91 3.98 38.16
CA GLY A 839 14.65 3.92 36.90
C GLY A 839 13.74 3.71 35.68
N ASP A 840 14.37 3.53 34.53
CA ASP A 840 13.68 3.36 33.28
C ASP A 840 12.88 2.05 33.25
N PHE A 841 11.57 2.17 33.44
CA PHE A 841 10.63 1.07 33.34
C PHE A 841 10.09 0.86 31.90
N GLY A 842 10.47 1.72 30.93
CA GLY A 842 9.93 1.73 29.57
C GLY A 842 8.48 2.21 29.53
N THR A 843 7.62 1.46 28.87
CA THR A 843 6.18 1.70 28.81
C THR A 843 5.45 0.63 29.58
N ILE A 844 4.41 1.03 30.35
CA ILE A 844 3.53 0.14 31.08
C ILE A 844 2.06 0.57 30.91
N SER A 845 1.15 -0.34 31.27
CA SER A 845 -0.29 -0.08 31.33
C SER A 845 -0.77 0.14 32.75
N TYR A 846 -1.93 0.75 32.91
CA TYR A 846 -2.69 0.77 34.15
C TYR A 846 -4.14 0.37 33.89
N GLU A 847 -4.79 -0.23 34.89
CA GLU A 847 -6.10 -0.83 34.72
C GLU A 847 -7.00 -0.61 35.93
N CYS A 848 -8.31 -0.52 35.68
CA CYS A 848 -9.34 -0.55 36.71
C CYS A 848 -9.76 -2.00 37.02
N TYR A 849 -9.98 -2.32 38.31
CA TYR A 849 -10.43 -3.65 38.70
C TYR A 849 -11.74 -4.09 38.01
N HIS A 850 -12.68 -3.15 37.79
CA HIS A 850 -14.02 -3.42 37.28
C HIS A 850 -14.16 -3.19 35.75
N HIS A 851 -13.37 -2.30 35.14
CA HIS A 851 -13.64 -1.77 33.82
C HIS A 851 -12.46 -1.92 32.81
N GLY A 852 -11.41 -2.68 33.17
CA GLY A 852 -10.24 -2.85 32.32
C GLY A 852 -9.37 -1.60 32.23
N TYR A 853 -8.68 -1.37 31.12
CA TYR A 853 -7.63 -0.37 31.02
C TYR A 853 -8.11 1.09 31.20
N MET A 854 -9.34 1.41 30.90
CA MET A 854 -9.85 2.79 31.03
C MET A 854 -8.91 3.85 30.45
N GLY A 855 -8.42 3.63 29.22
CA GLY A 855 -7.45 4.50 28.55
C GLY A 855 -5.98 4.28 28.97
N GLY A 856 -5.71 3.29 29.81
CA GLY A 856 -4.37 3.05 30.39
C GLY A 856 -3.52 2.02 29.67
N GLU A 857 -3.94 1.49 28.51
CA GLU A 857 -3.14 0.52 27.79
C GLU A 857 -1.91 1.19 27.17
N ASN A 858 -0.70 0.74 27.58
CA ASN A 858 0.58 1.31 27.15
C ASN A 858 0.68 2.85 27.27
N ASN A 859 -0.02 3.43 28.23
CA ASN A 859 -0.21 4.87 28.35
C ASN A 859 0.56 5.52 29.51
N LEU A 860 1.54 4.84 30.08
CA LEU A 860 2.46 5.39 31.10
C LEU A 860 3.90 5.03 30.73
N THR A 861 4.74 6.03 30.46
CA THR A 861 6.12 5.83 29.99
C THR A 861 7.14 6.49 30.90
N TYR A 862 8.37 5.94 30.91
CA TYR A 862 9.50 6.59 31.57
C TYR A 862 10.11 7.67 30.67
N ASN A 863 10.39 8.84 31.28
CA ASN A 863 11.17 9.87 30.60
C ASN A 863 12.02 10.62 31.64
N SER A 864 13.35 10.50 31.50
CA SER A 864 14.32 11.19 32.39
C SER A 864 14.19 12.71 32.40
N ASP A 865 13.68 13.29 31.29
CA ASP A 865 13.54 14.75 31.13
C ASP A 865 12.34 15.32 31.91
N CYS A 866 11.45 14.47 32.41
CA CYS A 866 10.38 14.84 33.33
C CYS A 866 10.95 15.07 34.73
N SER A 867 11.74 16.13 34.93
CA SER A 867 12.25 16.46 36.27
C SER A 867 11.08 16.73 37.22
N VAL A 868 11.06 16.02 38.34
CA VAL A 868 10.12 16.33 39.42
C VAL A 868 10.49 17.73 39.93
N ALA A 869 9.66 18.73 39.63
CA ALA A 869 9.82 20.04 40.23
C ALA A 869 9.79 19.87 41.76
N PRO A 870 10.75 20.40 42.52
CA PRO A 870 10.73 20.27 43.95
C PRO A 870 9.38 20.81 44.42
N THR A 871 8.71 20.05 45.27
CA THR A 871 7.45 20.45 45.93
C THR A 871 7.67 21.83 46.52
N PRO A 872 6.91 22.88 46.15
CA PRO A 872 7.03 24.14 46.79
C PRO A 872 6.71 23.94 48.27
N THR A 873 7.69 24.15 49.14
CA THR A 873 7.48 24.15 50.58
C THR A 873 6.36 25.18 50.84
N PRO A 874 5.26 24.83 51.50
CA PRO A 874 4.20 25.77 51.74
C PRO A 874 4.74 26.88 52.64
N THR A 875 5.00 28.04 52.06
CA THR A 875 5.23 29.23 52.83
C THR A 875 3.85 29.67 53.34
N PRO A 876 3.64 29.82 54.67
CA PRO A 876 2.38 30.29 55.18
C PRO A 876 2.28 31.80 54.86
N GLY A 877 1.70 32.06 53.72
CA GLY A 877 1.37 33.44 53.34
C GLY A 877 0.00 33.39 52.68
N THR A 878 -0.97 33.92 53.34
CA THR A 878 -2.33 34.14 52.87
C THR A 878 -2.30 34.85 51.51
N LEU A 879 -2.49 34.11 50.41
CA LEU A 879 -2.89 34.70 49.16
C LEU A 879 -4.36 35.10 49.28
N THR A 880 -4.58 36.39 49.62
CA THR A 880 -5.87 37.01 49.32
C THR A 880 -5.98 37.12 47.84
N VAL A 881 -6.80 36.29 47.22
CA VAL A 881 -7.24 36.47 45.83
C VAL A 881 -7.90 37.83 45.75
N ASP A 882 -7.26 38.77 45.06
CA ASP A 882 -7.88 40.04 44.78
C ASP A 882 -9.03 39.84 43.82
N SER A 883 -10.22 39.71 44.37
CA SER A 883 -11.49 39.55 43.63
C SER A 883 -11.85 40.78 42.78
N THR A 884 -11.09 41.87 42.91
CA THR A 884 -11.33 43.09 42.16
C THR A 884 -10.75 43.06 40.72
N LEU A 885 -9.77 42.23 40.46
CA LEU A 885 -9.20 42.06 39.10
C LEU A 885 -10.11 41.27 38.16
N TYR A 886 -11.00 40.41 38.69
CA TYR A 886 -11.94 39.64 37.86
C TYR A 886 -13.22 40.41 37.53
N SER A 887 -13.58 41.43 38.29
CA SER A 887 -14.78 42.26 38.03
C SER A 887 -14.56 43.37 37.01
N THR A 888 -13.31 43.79 36.80
CA THR A 888 -12.99 44.85 35.82
C THR A 888 -12.85 44.34 34.38
N ASP A 889 -12.46 43.09 34.19
CA ASP A 889 -12.39 42.47 32.84
C ASP A 889 -13.77 42.07 32.30
N ASN A 890 -14.73 41.76 33.18
CA ASN A 890 -16.10 41.42 32.75
C ASN A 890 -16.94 42.66 32.40
N THR A 891 -16.58 43.82 32.87
CA THR A 891 -17.28 45.10 32.52
C THR A 891 -16.78 45.68 31.18
N ASN A 892 -15.57 45.35 30.74
CA ASN A 892 -15.08 45.76 29.45
C ASN A 892 -15.61 44.91 28.27
N LEU A 893 -16.07 43.68 28.56
CA LEU A 893 -16.67 42.79 27.53
C LEU A 893 -18.13 43.16 27.20
N THR A 894 -18.83 43.92 28.10
CA THR A 894 -20.19 44.40 27.88
C THR A 894 -20.26 45.75 27.18
N ALA A 895 -19.17 46.51 27.12
CA ALA A 895 -19.13 47.80 26.45
C ALA A 895 -18.84 47.70 24.93
N ASP A 896 -18.24 46.58 24.46
CA ASP A 896 -17.90 46.37 23.05
C ASP A 896 -19.02 45.68 22.24
N GLN A 897 -20.16 45.38 22.87
CA GLN A 897 -21.33 44.79 22.17
C GLN A 897 -22.40 45.80 21.78
N THR A 898 -22.22 47.09 21.97
CA THR A 898 -23.23 48.12 21.65
C THR A 898 -22.87 49.09 20.55
N ASP A 899 -21.72 48.97 19.89
CA ASP A 899 -21.45 49.81 18.70
C ASP A 899 -21.03 48.94 17.53
N GLU A 900 -22.00 48.81 16.56
CA GLU A 900 -22.01 48.30 15.19
C GLU A 900 -22.03 46.78 14.98
#